data_127f3678d97ad898e90e400e5f054b53
#
_entry.id   127f3678d97ad898e90e400e5f054b53
#
_cell.length_a   1.000
_cell.length_b   1.000
_cell.length_c   1.000
_cell.angle_alpha   90.00
_cell.angle_beta   90.00
_cell.angle_gamma   90.00
#
_symmetry.space_group_name_H-M   'P 1'
#
loop_
_entity.id
_entity.type
_entity.pdbx_description
1 polymer ?
#
loop_
_entity_poly.entity_id
_entity_poly.type
_entity_poly.pdbx_seq_one_letter_code
_entity_poly.pdbx_strand_id
1 'polypeptide(L)'
;MLFLLAGLLLAWGAAAVNFAGKIRSGEAGGLVWLGFAGYGLLAAASAAGLAWLRRCHGDRVFLGAALAFALLVQFGAIWAADARWEWTGDAAIFRHYLTVLSENGYSPETLGDLSQYYDYRVWTRRALPFYYAIRVTAGDRFVPAIQSFQALLIAFSLALAWRIARLVFGRRVAFWTATFQLLMPFRAFICLELNHHALGGFYFLLGLWLLAEWFRPGRRPLQTAGLAATAAVLLPLMRLEGGIDVVWLGATALVLLLAWLAGRQTAGQTLRGAVFLLALPMLASTLAVDPVMDRIDRADRHRHEVGAVGFMARGWAPETGGEYCGTYELVDYLTPRAVKKSVQAAILASQAYYNPRVLLASLLPIKLAKYFLLGYASGAEEMLAHNGAERARALAEGARTAFLLALLPLMIWGGWLLLPRLRRNRRLAVVVPCALLAATYVLLGETSPRYSYYVQPFLFMLAALPIATKPRRRRQWTRAAVRPGLAAGAALGGVWLAAATALAVARPALGRAALSDLRAWPAAAGAALDVPATLAPFEIRLVPQIASGGTAWGPVQVPALSPAPRTVVFYVLPEGMPSALVRTATLEVATAAGTQTNSLPARIRLEYPPAGMGAISFRSPAVWPHPLRIGYATYEYDENTTE
;
A
#
# COMPACT_ATOMS: atom_id res chain seq x y z
N MET A 1 17.82 9.65 1.27
CA MET A 1 17.59 10.53 2.46
C MET A 1 16.94 11.85 2.09
N LEU A 2 17.40 12.59 1.09
CA LEU A 2 16.78 13.88 0.72
C LEU A 2 15.38 13.72 0.14
N PHE A 3 15.15 12.67 -0.65
CA PHE A 3 13.82 12.28 -1.07
C PHE A 3 12.86 12.14 0.14
N LEU A 4 13.34 11.49 1.22
CA LEU A 4 12.57 11.38 2.47
C LEU A 4 12.36 12.75 3.13
N LEU A 5 13.41 13.60 3.18
CA LEU A 5 13.31 14.93 3.77
C LEU A 5 12.35 15.84 3.01
N ALA A 6 12.40 15.82 1.68
CA ALA A 6 11.48 16.57 0.83
C ALA A 6 10.03 16.13 1.05
N GLY A 7 9.79 14.81 1.08
CA GLY A 7 8.46 14.26 1.36
C GLY A 7 7.93 14.64 2.74
N LEU A 8 8.77 14.56 3.77
CA LEU A 8 8.40 14.97 5.13
C LEU A 8 8.06 16.47 5.22
N LEU A 9 8.82 17.33 4.52
CA LEU A 9 8.56 18.77 4.49
C LEU A 9 7.22 19.08 3.80
N LEU A 10 6.96 18.45 2.66
CA LEU A 10 5.70 18.60 1.94
C LEU A 10 4.52 18.08 2.77
N ALA A 11 4.68 16.94 3.44
CA ALA A 11 3.67 16.38 4.33
C ALA A 11 3.35 17.31 5.50
N TRP A 12 4.38 17.94 6.09
CA TRP A 12 4.18 18.92 7.17
C TRP A 12 3.41 20.14 6.68
N GLY A 13 3.76 20.71 5.54
CA GLY A 13 3.04 21.81 4.92
C GLY A 13 1.58 21.46 4.62
N ALA A 14 1.34 20.30 4.03
CA ALA A 14 -0.01 19.81 3.74
C ALA A 14 -0.84 19.60 5.02
N ALA A 15 -0.26 19.03 6.08
CA ALA A 15 -0.94 18.86 7.37
C ALA A 15 -1.32 20.20 8.00
N ALA A 16 -0.42 21.20 7.95
CA ALA A 16 -0.66 22.53 8.50
C ALA A 16 -1.78 23.26 7.75
N VAL A 17 -1.75 23.23 6.41
CA VAL A 17 -2.78 23.88 5.56
C VAL A 17 -4.14 23.21 5.78
N ASN A 18 -4.19 21.88 5.79
CA ASN A 18 -5.43 21.12 6.02
C ASN A 18 -6.04 21.45 7.39
N PHE A 19 -5.21 21.47 8.44
CA PHE A 19 -5.65 21.83 9.79
C PHE A 19 -6.22 23.24 9.87
N ALA A 20 -5.52 24.23 9.27
CA ALA A 20 -6.00 25.61 9.23
C ALA A 20 -7.34 25.75 8.47
N GLY A 21 -7.53 24.99 7.40
CA GLY A 21 -8.80 24.92 6.66
C GLY A 21 -9.94 24.37 7.51
N LYS A 22 -9.69 23.28 8.23
CA LYS A 22 -10.72 22.59 9.04
C LYS A 22 -11.15 23.38 10.28
N ILE A 23 -10.24 24.09 10.93
CA ILE A 23 -10.62 24.97 12.05
C ILE A 23 -11.62 26.06 11.62
N ARG A 24 -11.55 26.50 10.36
CA ARG A 24 -12.44 27.52 9.81
C ARG A 24 -13.82 26.99 9.42
N SER A 25 -14.03 25.70 9.35
CA SER A 25 -15.24 25.06 8.79
C SER A 25 -16.39 24.81 9.78
N GLY A 26 -16.58 25.61 10.84
CA GLY A 26 -17.77 25.59 11.69
C GLY A 26 -17.74 24.55 12.83
N GLU A 27 -18.88 23.90 13.17
CA GLU A 27 -19.03 23.01 14.34
C GLU A 27 -18.04 21.83 14.37
N ALA A 28 -17.71 21.27 13.22
CA ALA A 28 -16.68 20.24 13.11
C ALA A 28 -15.29 20.74 13.53
N GLY A 29 -15.00 22.03 13.31
CA GLY A 29 -13.74 22.66 13.69
C GLY A 29 -13.49 22.68 15.20
N GLY A 30 -14.51 22.85 16.02
CA GLY A 30 -14.41 22.80 17.48
C GLY A 30 -13.99 21.43 18.00
N LEU A 31 -14.54 20.35 17.46
CA LEU A 31 -14.18 18.97 17.82
C LEU A 31 -12.78 18.60 17.34
N VAL A 32 -12.37 19.04 16.15
CA VAL A 32 -11.01 18.85 15.65
C VAL A 32 -10.00 19.56 16.54
N TRP A 33 -10.30 20.81 16.98
CA TRP A 33 -9.46 21.55 17.92
C TRP A 33 -9.39 20.88 19.29
N LEU A 34 -10.50 20.39 19.81
CA LEU A 34 -10.55 19.66 21.08
C LEU A 34 -9.70 18.37 21.01
N GLY A 35 -9.81 17.62 19.92
CA GLY A 35 -8.99 16.44 19.67
C GLY A 35 -7.51 16.78 19.58
N PHE A 36 -7.15 17.89 18.92
CA PHE A 36 -5.79 18.39 18.81
C PHE A 36 -5.18 18.74 20.18
N ALA A 37 -5.86 19.59 20.94
CA ALA A 37 -5.37 20.06 22.25
C ALA A 37 -5.37 18.95 23.29
N GLY A 38 -6.46 18.18 23.38
CA GLY A 38 -6.59 17.06 24.32
C GLY A 38 -5.55 15.98 24.07
N TYR A 39 -5.35 15.61 22.81
CA TYR A 39 -4.30 14.65 22.47
C TYR A 39 -2.90 15.19 22.76
N GLY A 40 -2.61 16.46 22.46
CA GLY A 40 -1.33 17.09 22.75
C GLY A 40 -0.96 17.01 24.25
N LEU A 41 -1.92 17.32 25.12
CA LEU A 41 -1.76 17.21 26.58
C LEU A 41 -1.55 15.76 27.03
N LEU A 42 -2.38 14.84 26.54
CA LEU A 42 -2.28 13.42 26.86
C LEU A 42 -0.94 12.83 26.40
N ALA A 43 -0.50 13.15 25.21
CA ALA A 43 0.78 12.71 24.67
C ALA A 43 1.97 13.24 25.48
N ALA A 44 1.94 14.51 25.86
CA ALA A 44 2.97 15.11 26.71
C ALA A 44 3.03 14.45 28.09
N ALA A 45 1.89 14.26 28.76
CA ALA A 45 1.80 13.59 30.06
C ALA A 45 2.28 12.13 29.97
N SER A 46 1.85 11.40 28.93
CA SER A 46 2.28 10.02 28.71
C SER A 46 3.78 9.91 28.45
N ALA A 47 4.35 10.80 27.61
CA ALA A 47 5.79 10.85 27.36
C ALA A 47 6.59 11.13 28.64
N ALA A 48 6.11 12.05 29.50
CA ALA A 48 6.72 12.35 30.80
C ALA A 48 6.66 11.15 31.72
N GLY A 49 5.50 10.49 31.83
CA GLY A 49 5.31 9.28 32.64
C GLY A 49 6.21 8.12 32.19
N LEU A 50 6.30 7.86 30.90
CA LEU A 50 7.20 6.85 30.32
C LEU A 50 8.68 7.18 30.57
N ALA A 51 9.05 8.47 30.48
CA ALA A 51 10.40 8.91 30.77
C ALA A 51 10.75 8.75 32.29
N TRP A 52 9.81 9.04 33.18
CA TRP A 52 9.93 8.79 34.60
C TRP A 52 10.07 7.29 34.91
N LEU A 53 9.18 6.45 34.38
CA LEU A 53 9.23 5.00 34.54
C LEU A 53 10.60 4.43 34.14
N ARG A 54 11.10 4.85 32.97
CA ARG A 54 12.43 4.43 32.51
C ARG A 54 13.56 4.88 33.44
N ARG A 55 13.49 6.09 34.00
CA ARG A 55 14.50 6.61 34.92
C ARG A 55 14.53 5.80 36.21
N CYS A 56 13.37 5.45 36.76
CA CYS A 56 13.24 4.73 38.01
C CYS A 56 13.55 3.23 37.87
N HIS A 57 13.13 2.59 36.78
CA HIS A 57 13.12 1.13 36.66
C HIS A 57 13.95 0.58 35.49
N GLY A 58 14.51 1.45 34.67
CA GLY A 58 15.40 1.08 33.54
C GLY A 58 14.71 0.61 32.26
N ASP A 59 15.53 0.27 31.26
CA ASP A 59 15.08 -0.01 29.90
C ASP A 59 14.22 -1.28 29.77
N ARG A 60 14.44 -2.30 30.63
CA ARG A 60 13.70 -3.58 30.55
C ARG A 60 12.26 -3.42 31.02
N VAL A 61 12.10 -2.77 32.18
CA VAL A 61 10.76 -2.51 32.75
C VAL A 61 9.99 -1.56 31.86
N PHE A 62 10.64 -0.51 31.33
CA PHE A 62 10.03 0.36 30.32
C PHE A 62 9.51 -0.43 29.13
N LEU A 63 10.34 -1.30 28.52
CA LEU A 63 9.92 -2.07 27.34
C LEU A 63 8.77 -3.03 27.65
N GLY A 64 8.83 -3.71 28.80
CA GLY A 64 7.73 -4.58 29.26
C GLY A 64 6.42 -3.83 29.44
N ALA A 65 6.46 -2.67 30.12
CA ALA A 65 5.30 -1.80 30.29
C ALA A 65 4.78 -1.25 28.95
N ALA A 66 5.69 -0.88 28.04
CA ALA A 66 5.34 -0.39 26.71
C ALA A 66 4.61 -1.46 25.87
N LEU A 67 5.08 -2.71 25.93
CA LEU A 67 4.42 -3.83 25.26
C LEU A 67 3.06 -4.16 25.88
N ALA A 68 2.99 -4.20 27.21
CA ALA A 68 1.74 -4.44 27.92
C ALA A 68 0.69 -3.36 27.59
N PHE A 69 1.10 -2.09 27.60
CA PHE A 69 0.23 -0.97 27.23
C PHE A 69 -0.22 -1.06 25.76
N ALA A 70 0.70 -1.37 24.84
CA ALA A 70 0.36 -1.54 23.43
C ALA A 70 -0.68 -2.65 23.21
N LEU A 71 -0.52 -3.79 23.86
CA LEU A 71 -1.46 -4.90 23.81
C LEU A 71 -2.81 -4.53 24.46
N LEU A 72 -2.78 -3.89 25.63
CA LEU A 72 -4.00 -3.46 26.31
C LEU A 72 -4.84 -2.53 25.44
N VAL A 73 -4.23 -1.54 24.80
CA VAL A 73 -4.92 -0.60 23.92
C VAL A 73 -5.48 -1.32 22.68
N GLN A 74 -4.72 -2.24 22.08
CA GLN A 74 -5.17 -2.97 20.88
C GLN A 74 -6.29 -3.98 21.21
N PHE A 75 -6.16 -4.75 22.28
CA PHE A 75 -7.23 -5.66 22.72
C PHE A 75 -8.47 -4.91 23.20
N GLY A 76 -8.29 -3.74 23.83
CA GLY A 76 -9.39 -2.84 24.15
C GLY A 76 -10.11 -2.34 22.90
N ALA A 77 -9.38 -2.01 21.82
CA ALA A 77 -9.97 -1.62 20.54
C ALA A 77 -10.71 -2.80 19.87
N ILE A 78 -10.15 -4.01 19.90
CA ILE A 78 -10.81 -5.22 19.37
C ILE A 78 -12.11 -5.48 20.12
N TRP A 79 -12.08 -5.41 21.46
CA TRP A 79 -13.26 -5.59 22.29
C TRP A 79 -14.32 -4.50 22.05
N ALA A 80 -13.91 -3.24 21.94
CA ALA A 80 -14.82 -2.12 21.68
C ALA A 80 -15.46 -2.18 20.28
N ALA A 81 -14.72 -2.66 19.27
CA ALA A 81 -15.21 -2.83 17.92
C ALA A 81 -16.20 -4.02 17.79
N ASP A 82 -16.06 -5.06 18.63
CA ASP A 82 -16.93 -6.24 18.82
C ASP A 82 -17.63 -6.71 17.54
N ALA A 83 -16.90 -7.08 16.51
CA ALA A 83 -17.45 -7.63 15.26
C ALA A 83 -18.64 -6.84 14.60
N ARG A 84 -19.09 -5.76 15.23
CA ARG A 84 -20.20 -4.91 14.77
C ARG A 84 -19.76 -3.94 13.69
N TRP A 85 -18.45 -3.69 13.60
CA TRP A 85 -17.94 -2.77 12.61
C TRP A 85 -17.98 -3.40 11.24
N GLU A 86 -18.66 -2.74 10.33
CA GLU A 86 -18.66 -3.14 8.94
C GLU A 86 -17.30 -2.82 8.31
N TRP A 87 -16.84 -3.76 7.52
CA TRP A 87 -15.56 -3.68 6.82
C TRP A 87 -15.80 -3.24 5.40
N THR A 88 -14.98 -2.32 4.93
CA THR A 88 -14.99 -1.83 3.56
C THR A 88 -13.69 -2.18 2.83
N GLY A 89 -13.71 -2.10 1.51
CA GLY A 89 -12.53 -2.26 0.67
C GLY A 89 -11.81 -3.60 0.85
N ASP A 90 -10.50 -3.56 0.97
CA ASP A 90 -9.64 -4.75 1.02
C ASP A 90 -9.99 -5.70 2.18
N ALA A 91 -10.37 -5.16 3.34
CA ALA A 91 -10.74 -5.98 4.50
C ALA A 91 -12.02 -6.80 4.26
N ALA A 92 -12.97 -6.23 3.55
CA ALA A 92 -14.18 -6.91 3.14
C ALA A 92 -13.89 -8.06 2.18
N ILE A 93 -12.98 -7.84 1.23
CA ILE A 93 -12.50 -8.85 0.27
C ILE A 93 -11.84 -10.02 1.01
N PHE A 94 -10.93 -9.75 1.93
CA PHE A 94 -10.29 -10.80 2.74
C PHE A 94 -11.32 -11.63 3.53
N ARG A 95 -12.26 -10.97 4.18
CA ARG A 95 -13.30 -11.65 4.93
C ARG A 95 -14.13 -12.55 4.03
N HIS A 96 -14.53 -12.07 2.85
CA HIS A 96 -15.28 -12.85 1.87
C HIS A 96 -14.52 -14.08 1.43
N TYR A 97 -13.25 -13.93 1.01
CA TYR A 97 -12.41 -15.06 0.60
C TYR A 97 -12.25 -16.10 1.71
N LEU A 98 -11.99 -15.67 2.93
CA LEU A 98 -11.87 -16.59 4.06
C LEU A 98 -13.16 -17.35 4.35
N THR A 99 -14.32 -16.71 4.17
CA THR A 99 -15.63 -17.36 4.32
C THR A 99 -15.82 -18.41 3.23
N VAL A 100 -15.66 -18.05 1.96
CA VAL A 100 -15.83 -18.99 0.83
C VAL A 100 -14.86 -20.18 0.93
N LEU A 101 -13.60 -19.91 1.25
CA LEU A 101 -12.60 -20.98 1.44
C LEU A 101 -12.92 -21.88 2.63
N SER A 102 -13.53 -21.37 3.69
CA SER A 102 -13.91 -22.20 4.83
C SER A 102 -15.12 -23.10 4.56
N GLU A 103 -16.01 -22.65 3.66
CA GLU A 103 -17.20 -23.39 3.26
C GLU A 103 -16.92 -24.44 2.20
N ASN A 104 -16.03 -24.12 1.24
CA ASN A 104 -15.77 -24.96 0.07
C ASN A 104 -14.37 -25.62 0.07
N GLY A 105 -13.56 -25.35 1.10
CA GLY A 105 -12.19 -25.85 1.20
C GLY A 105 -11.17 -24.99 0.43
N TYR A 106 -9.89 -25.12 0.81
CA TYR A 106 -8.77 -24.47 0.13
C TYR A 106 -8.31 -25.35 -1.04
N SER A 107 -9.06 -25.28 -2.13
CA SER A 107 -8.79 -26.06 -3.34
C SER A 107 -8.48 -25.15 -4.55
N PRO A 108 -7.81 -25.68 -5.58
CA PRO A 108 -7.62 -24.95 -6.83
C PRO A 108 -8.92 -24.50 -7.49
N GLU A 109 -9.98 -25.30 -7.38
CA GLU A 109 -11.29 -24.98 -7.94
C GLU A 109 -11.90 -23.77 -7.21
N THR A 110 -11.92 -23.80 -5.88
CA THR A 110 -12.45 -22.68 -5.07
C THR A 110 -11.65 -21.39 -5.30
N LEU A 111 -10.32 -21.50 -5.42
CA LEU A 111 -9.46 -20.36 -5.75
C LEU A 111 -9.74 -19.84 -7.17
N GLY A 112 -9.99 -20.72 -8.13
CA GLY A 112 -10.40 -20.38 -9.48
C GLY A 112 -11.73 -19.64 -9.52
N ASP A 113 -12.70 -20.09 -8.74
CA ASP A 113 -14.02 -19.45 -8.63
C ASP A 113 -13.92 -18.06 -7.97
N LEU A 114 -13.13 -17.93 -6.92
CA LEU A 114 -12.88 -16.63 -6.27
C LEU A 114 -12.22 -15.63 -7.22
N SER A 115 -11.40 -16.09 -8.16
CA SER A 115 -10.76 -15.23 -9.14
C SER A 115 -11.74 -14.62 -10.14
N GLN A 116 -12.95 -15.18 -10.30
CA GLN A 116 -14.00 -14.63 -11.16
C GLN A 116 -14.71 -13.42 -10.56
N TYR A 117 -14.79 -13.35 -9.24
CA TYR A 117 -15.66 -12.39 -8.55
C TYR A 117 -14.94 -11.14 -8.05
N TYR A 118 -13.64 -11.22 -7.79
CA TYR A 118 -12.87 -10.10 -7.30
C TYR A 118 -11.49 -10.05 -7.91
N ASP A 119 -10.96 -8.85 -7.97
CA ASP A 119 -9.56 -8.56 -8.11
C ASP A 119 -8.77 -9.47 -7.18
N TYR A 120 -8.48 -10.64 -7.66
CA TYR A 120 -7.66 -11.60 -6.97
C TYR A 120 -6.22 -11.09 -7.01
N ARG A 121 -6.01 -10.04 -6.25
CA ARG A 121 -4.73 -9.35 -6.20
C ARG A 121 -3.67 -10.31 -5.71
N VAL A 122 -2.51 -10.27 -6.34
CA VAL A 122 -1.37 -11.15 -6.02
C VAL A 122 -1.07 -11.16 -4.51
N TRP A 123 -1.17 -10.01 -3.85
CA TRP A 123 -0.93 -9.89 -2.42
C TRP A 123 -2.03 -10.57 -1.57
N THR A 124 -3.28 -10.54 -1.98
CA THR A 124 -4.37 -11.25 -1.30
C THR A 124 -4.13 -12.74 -1.33
N ARG A 125 -3.79 -13.30 -2.50
CA ARG A 125 -3.47 -14.72 -2.66
C ARG A 125 -2.35 -15.17 -1.73
N ARG A 126 -1.32 -14.36 -1.62
CA ARG A 126 -0.11 -14.70 -0.86
C ARG A 126 -0.31 -14.65 0.65
N ALA A 127 -1.08 -13.68 1.16
CA ALA A 127 -1.40 -13.59 2.57
C ALA A 127 -2.51 -14.57 3.02
N LEU A 128 -3.34 -14.99 2.09
CA LEU A 128 -4.53 -15.81 2.35
C LEU A 128 -4.25 -17.13 3.10
N PRO A 129 -3.16 -17.89 2.81
CA PRO A 129 -2.86 -19.13 3.55
C PRO A 129 -2.70 -18.92 5.06
N PHE A 130 -2.10 -17.80 5.48
CA PHE A 130 -1.92 -17.49 6.91
C PHE A 130 -3.25 -17.26 7.59
N TYR A 131 -4.11 -16.45 6.97
CA TYR A 131 -5.43 -16.12 7.54
C TYR A 131 -6.40 -17.29 7.45
N TYR A 132 -6.31 -18.10 6.41
CA TYR A 132 -7.07 -19.33 6.29
C TYR A 132 -6.73 -20.32 7.41
N ALA A 133 -5.47 -20.51 7.74
CA ALA A 133 -5.07 -21.35 8.88
C ALA A 133 -5.69 -20.87 10.20
N ILE A 134 -5.76 -19.54 10.42
CA ILE A 134 -6.45 -18.97 11.59
C ILE A 134 -7.96 -19.21 11.48
N ARG A 135 -8.56 -19.06 10.30
CA ARG A 135 -10.01 -19.29 10.09
C ARG A 135 -10.40 -20.72 10.43
N VAL A 136 -9.64 -21.70 9.96
CA VAL A 136 -9.89 -23.13 10.22
C VAL A 136 -9.77 -23.46 11.71
N THR A 137 -8.80 -22.86 12.41
CA THR A 137 -8.58 -23.14 13.84
C THR A 137 -9.55 -22.39 14.76
N ALA A 138 -9.95 -21.17 14.40
CA ALA A 138 -10.79 -20.31 15.23
C ALA A 138 -12.30 -20.44 14.93
N GLY A 139 -12.66 -21.09 13.83
CA GLY A 139 -14.05 -21.23 13.40
C GLY A 139 -14.72 -19.86 13.19
N ASP A 140 -15.92 -19.66 13.73
CA ASP A 140 -16.68 -18.41 13.57
C ASP A 140 -16.07 -17.21 14.27
N ARG A 141 -15.13 -17.44 15.20
CA ARG A 141 -14.38 -16.37 15.87
C ARG A 141 -13.11 -15.94 15.14
N PHE A 142 -13.00 -16.24 13.85
CA PHE A 142 -11.77 -15.97 13.10
C PHE A 142 -11.44 -14.48 12.97
N VAL A 143 -12.43 -13.59 12.91
CA VAL A 143 -12.18 -12.14 12.84
C VAL A 143 -11.41 -11.66 14.08
N PRO A 144 -11.92 -11.81 15.32
CA PRO A 144 -11.16 -11.41 16.50
C PRO A 144 -9.87 -12.20 16.68
N ALA A 145 -9.77 -13.44 16.19
CA ALA A 145 -8.53 -14.21 16.22
C ALA A 145 -7.46 -13.61 15.30
N ILE A 146 -7.80 -13.23 14.06
CA ILE A 146 -6.89 -12.55 13.15
C ILE A 146 -6.48 -11.18 13.72
N GLN A 147 -7.43 -10.41 14.23
CA GLN A 147 -7.16 -9.12 14.88
C GLN A 147 -6.20 -9.27 16.06
N SER A 148 -6.39 -10.30 16.89
CA SER A 148 -5.50 -10.62 18.02
C SER A 148 -4.09 -10.99 17.54
N PHE A 149 -4.00 -11.78 16.47
CA PHE A 149 -2.72 -12.11 15.83
C PHE A 149 -2.01 -10.85 15.32
N GLN A 150 -2.74 -9.96 14.63
CA GLN A 150 -2.18 -8.69 14.17
C GLN A 150 -1.74 -7.80 15.34
N ALA A 151 -2.51 -7.75 16.44
CA ALA A 151 -2.16 -7.03 17.64
C ALA A 151 -0.81 -7.49 18.23
N LEU A 152 -0.58 -8.81 18.27
CA LEU A 152 0.71 -9.38 18.69
C LEU A 152 1.84 -8.98 17.73
N LEU A 153 1.65 -9.05 16.43
CA LEU A 153 2.65 -8.62 15.44
C LEU A 153 3.02 -7.14 15.60
N ILE A 154 2.02 -6.28 15.84
CA ILE A 154 2.23 -4.85 16.05
C ILE A 154 3.00 -4.58 17.35
N ALA A 155 2.71 -5.32 18.42
CA ALA A 155 3.46 -5.24 19.67
C ALA A 155 4.91 -5.73 19.49
N PHE A 156 5.13 -6.88 18.84
CA PHE A 156 6.47 -7.36 18.52
C PHE A 156 7.22 -6.40 17.60
N SER A 157 6.55 -5.74 16.65
CA SER A 157 7.14 -4.69 15.82
C SER A 157 7.67 -3.51 16.64
N LEU A 158 7.00 -3.16 17.74
CA LEU A 158 7.50 -2.14 18.67
C LEU A 158 8.81 -2.58 19.35
N ALA A 159 8.87 -3.83 19.84
CA ALA A 159 10.08 -4.37 20.44
C ALA A 159 11.25 -4.44 19.46
N LEU A 160 10.94 -4.85 18.22
CA LEU A 160 11.92 -4.97 17.14
C LEU A 160 12.45 -3.60 16.71
N ALA A 161 11.58 -2.60 16.57
CA ALA A 161 11.97 -1.23 16.28
C ALA A 161 12.84 -0.62 17.40
N TRP A 162 12.49 -0.88 18.66
CA TRP A 162 13.33 -0.50 19.80
C TRP A 162 14.71 -1.17 19.73
N ARG A 163 14.78 -2.45 19.39
CA ARG A 163 16.03 -3.19 19.23
C ARG A 163 16.89 -2.62 18.10
N ILE A 164 16.31 -2.35 16.94
CA ILE A 164 16.99 -1.72 15.80
C ILE A 164 17.52 -0.34 16.19
N ALA A 165 16.67 0.51 16.76
CA ALA A 165 17.06 1.85 17.19
C ALA A 165 18.21 1.80 18.21
N ARG A 166 18.17 0.86 19.16
CA ARG A 166 19.24 0.65 20.15
C ARG A 166 20.55 0.23 19.49
N LEU A 167 20.49 -0.66 18.52
CA LEU A 167 21.66 -1.17 17.80
C LEU A 167 22.32 -0.10 16.92
N VAL A 168 21.51 0.72 16.23
CA VAL A 168 21.98 1.67 15.22
C VAL A 168 22.28 3.04 15.78
N PHE A 169 21.46 3.51 16.72
CA PHE A 169 21.50 4.89 17.26
C PHE A 169 21.72 4.98 18.77
N GLY A 170 21.50 3.91 19.51
CA GLY A 170 21.72 3.82 20.94
C GLY A 170 20.47 3.93 21.80
N ARG A 171 20.65 3.74 23.13
CA ARG A 171 19.55 3.55 24.11
C ARG A 171 18.56 4.72 24.17
N ARG A 172 19.03 5.97 24.06
CA ARG A 172 18.15 7.14 24.15
C ARG A 172 17.23 7.26 22.94
N VAL A 173 17.75 6.98 21.73
CA VAL A 173 16.94 6.97 20.52
C VAL A 173 15.94 5.83 20.57
N ALA A 174 16.35 4.64 21.01
CA ALA A 174 15.44 3.50 21.15
C ALA A 174 14.23 3.81 22.07
N PHE A 175 14.49 4.46 23.20
CA PHE A 175 13.43 4.89 24.11
C PHE A 175 12.41 5.80 23.41
N TRP A 176 12.87 6.89 22.79
CA TRP A 176 11.97 7.83 22.12
C TRP A 176 11.26 7.22 20.91
N THR A 177 11.94 6.32 20.18
CA THR A 177 11.32 5.57 19.08
C THR A 177 10.11 4.75 19.57
N ALA A 178 10.28 4.00 20.66
CA ALA A 178 9.19 3.23 21.25
C ALA A 178 8.07 4.14 21.79
N THR A 179 8.44 5.23 22.47
CA THR A 179 7.48 6.23 22.96
C THR A 179 6.64 6.82 21.83
N PHE A 180 7.24 7.24 20.72
CA PHE A 180 6.49 7.77 19.59
C PHE A 180 5.58 6.74 18.91
N GLN A 181 6.02 5.47 18.85
CA GLN A 181 5.15 4.40 18.37
C GLN A 181 3.93 4.17 19.27
N LEU A 182 4.12 4.26 20.61
CA LEU A 182 3.01 4.15 21.56
C LEU A 182 2.03 5.32 21.48
N LEU A 183 2.58 6.52 21.28
CA LEU A 183 1.80 7.75 21.17
C LEU A 183 1.17 7.96 19.80
N MET A 184 1.46 7.10 18.81
CA MET A 184 0.85 7.23 17.49
C MET A 184 -0.67 7.04 17.60
N PRO A 185 -1.48 8.08 17.26
CA PRO A 185 -2.93 7.94 17.19
C PRO A 185 -3.28 6.81 16.23
N PHE A 186 -4.37 6.11 16.50
CA PHE A 186 -4.88 5.03 15.64
C PHE A 186 -3.99 3.79 15.49
N ARG A 187 -2.88 3.67 16.21
CA ARG A 187 -2.10 2.44 16.22
C ARG A 187 -2.97 1.22 16.59
N ALA A 188 -3.94 1.41 17.47
CA ALA A 188 -4.90 0.40 17.85
C ALA A 188 -5.78 -0.06 16.69
N PHE A 189 -6.10 0.83 15.76
CA PHE A 189 -6.98 0.51 14.62
C PHE A 189 -6.30 -0.33 13.55
N ILE A 190 -4.97 -0.36 13.49
CA ILE A 190 -4.22 -1.18 12.53
C ILE A 190 -4.55 -2.67 12.71
N CYS A 191 -4.73 -3.12 13.95
CA CYS A 191 -5.06 -4.52 14.21
C CYS A 191 -6.50 -4.87 13.88
N LEU A 192 -7.39 -3.88 13.76
CA LEU A 192 -8.80 -4.11 13.46
C LEU A 192 -9.03 -4.41 11.99
N GLU A 193 -8.24 -3.82 11.10
CA GLU A 193 -8.38 -4.00 9.65
C GLU A 193 -7.81 -5.36 9.22
N LEU A 194 -8.63 -6.20 8.60
CA LEU A 194 -8.19 -7.49 8.04
C LEU A 194 -7.39 -7.22 6.76
N ASN A 195 -6.09 -7.11 6.90
CA ASN A 195 -5.19 -6.92 5.75
C ASN A 195 -3.80 -7.50 6.01
N HIS A 196 -2.95 -7.46 4.98
CA HIS A 196 -1.59 -7.98 5.01
C HIS A 196 -0.55 -7.02 5.64
N HIS A 197 -0.92 -5.76 5.91
CA HIS A 197 0.07 -4.73 6.29
C HIS A 197 0.73 -4.98 7.65
N ALA A 198 0.00 -5.51 8.64
CA ALA A 198 0.59 -5.82 9.94
C ALA A 198 1.66 -6.91 9.81
N LEU A 199 1.39 -7.93 8.99
CA LEU A 199 2.31 -9.04 8.70
C LEU A 199 3.53 -8.55 7.92
N GLY A 200 3.32 -7.82 6.82
CA GLY A 200 4.39 -7.28 5.99
C GLY A 200 5.27 -6.27 6.74
N GLY A 201 4.65 -5.40 7.55
CA GLY A 201 5.40 -4.47 8.40
C GLY A 201 6.30 -5.16 9.41
N PHE A 202 5.83 -6.25 10.02
CA PHE A 202 6.65 -7.06 10.92
C PHE A 202 7.81 -7.71 10.17
N TYR A 203 7.58 -8.34 9.01
CA TYR A 203 8.64 -8.98 8.23
C TYR A 203 9.64 -7.96 7.71
N PHE A 204 9.20 -6.80 7.25
CA PHE A 204 10.10 -5.74 6.82
C PHE A 204 11.02 -5.26 7.95
N LEU A 205 10.48 -5.06 9.16
CA LEU A 205 11.29 -4.72 10.34
C LEU A 205 12.25 -5.83 10.73
N LEU A 206 11.84 -7.09 10.64
CA LEU A 206 12.73 -8.23 10.88
C LEU A 206 13.88 -8.24 9.89
N GLY A 207 13.62 -7.92 8.61
CA GLY A 207 14.65 -7.72 7.59
C GLY A 207 15.61 -6.59 7.91
N LEU A 208 15.11 -5.44 8.37
CA LEU A 208 15.96 -4.33 8.82
C LEU A 208 16.85 -4.71 10.01
N TRP A 209 16.29 -5.44 10.97
CA TRP A 209 17.05 -5.94 12.12
C TRP A 209 18.15 -6.90 11.65
N LEU A 210 17.81 -7.83 10.77
CA LEU A 210 18.74 -8.80 10.20
C LEU A 210 19.93 -8.11 9.53
N LEU A 211 19.67 -7.12 8.66
CA LEU A 211 20.70 -6.32 8.00
C LEU A 211 21.54 -5.53 9.01
N ALA A 212 20.92 -4.89 10.00
CA ALA A 212 21.63 -4.12 11.02
C ALA A 212 22.53 -5.02 11.89
N GLU A 213 22.08 -6.22 12.26
CA GLU A 213 22.88 -7.22 12.98
C GLU A 213 23.96 -7.82 12.09
N TRP A 214 23.72 -7.99 10.77
CA TRP A 214 24.76 -8.46 9.85
C TRP A 214 26.01 -7.59 9.88
N PHE A 215 25.87 -6.29 10.00
CA PHE A 215 26.99 -5.34 10.08
C PHE A 215 27.54 -5.13 11.51
N ARG A 216 27.15 -5.96 12.48
CA ARG A 216 27.70 -5.90 13.83
C ARG A 216 29.12 -6.48 13.87
N PRO A 217 30.16 -5.74 14.37
CA PRO A 217 31.49 -6.28 14.53
C PRO A 217 31.54 -7.37 15.62
N GLY A 218 32.55 -8.26 15.52
CA GLY A 218 32.83 -9.25 16.54
C GLY A 218 31.79 -10.39 16.65
N ARG A 219 31.06 -10.69 15.57
CA ARG A 219 30.13 -11.84 15.56
C ARG A 219 30.85 -13.17 15.57
N ARG A 220 30.30 -14.09 16.34
CA ARG A 220 30.74 -15.49 16.35
C ARG A 220 30.19 -16.25 15.13
N PRO A 221 30.88 -17.32 14.65
CA PRO A 221 30.39 -18.12 13.52
C PRO A 221 28.94 -18.60 13.69
N LEU A 222 28.57 -19.08 14.88
CA LEU A 222 27.23 -19.54 15.18
C LEU A 222 26.17 -18.41 15.03
N GLN A 223 26.49 -17.18 15.42
CA GLN A 223 25.60 -16.03 15.23
C GLN A 223 25.44 -15.69 13.74
N THR A 224 26.49 -15.85 12.95
CA THR A 224 26.42 -15.66 11.50
C THR A 224 25.54 -16.72 10.84
N ALA A 225 25.69 -17.98 11.24
CA ALA A 225 24.82 -19.06 10.77
C ALA A 225 23.35 -18.84 11.17
N GLY A 226 23.10 -18.41 12.41
CA GLY A 226 21.74 -18.07 12.87
C GLY A 226 21.11 -16.93 12.07
N LEU A 227 21.87 -15.89 11.72
CA LEU A 227 21.37 -14.81 10.85
C LEU A 227 21.09 -15.29 9.42
N ALA A 228 21.94 -16.17 8.88
CA ALA A 228 21.73 -16.78 7.57
C ALA A 228 20.46 -17.64 7.54
N ALA A 229 20.25 -18.49 8.56
CA ALA A 229 19.04 -19.28 8.71
C ALA A 229 17.78 -18.39 8.84
N THR A 230 17.87 -17.31 9.62
CA THR A 230 16.78 -16.33 9.73
C THR A 230 16.48 -15.69 8.36
N ALA A 231 17.50 -15.31 7.59
CA ALA A 231 17.31 -14.75 6.25
C ALA A 231 16.66 -15.77 5.29
N ALA A 232 17.08 -17.03 5.36
CA ALA A 232 16.55 -18.11 4.53
C ALA A 232 15.06 -18.39 4.80
N VAL A 233 14.60 -18.20 6.03
CA VAL A 233 13.16 -18.34 6.37
C VAL A 233 12.39 -17.04 6.07
N LEU A 234 13.00 -15.88 6.30
CA LEU A 234 12.34 -14.60 6.18
C LEU A 234 11.92 -14.27 4.75
N LEU A 235 12.78 -14.55 3.77
CA LEU A 235 12.47 -14.24 2.36
C LEU A 235 11.26 -15.02 1.82
N PRO A 236 11.15 -16.35 2.03
CA PRO A 236 9.93 -17.08 1.73
C PRO A 236 8.66 -16.46 2.34
N LEU A 237 8.73 -16.06 3.61
CA LEU A 237 7.61 -15.43 4.30
C LEU A 237 7.26 -14.05 3.71
N MET A 238 8.26 -13.22 3.40
CA MET A 238 8.05 -11.94 2.70
C MET A 238 7.39 -12.15 1.34
N ARG A 239 7.79 -13.18 0.61
CA ARG A 239 7.25 -13.49 -0.72
C ARG A 239 5.80 -13.95 -0.67
N LEU A 240 5.43 -14.70 0.37
CA LEU A 240 4.04 -15.10 0.63
C LEU A 240 3.17 -13.91 1.06
N GLU A 241 3.76 -12.86 1.60
CA GLU A 241 3.00 -11.69 2.08
C GLU A 241 2.64 -10.71 0.95
N GLY A 242 3.46 -10.50 -0.05
CA GLY A 242 3.05 -9.60 -1.12
C GLY A 242 4.11 -8.77 -1.81
N GLY A 243 5.33 -9.27 -1.92
CA GLY A 243 6.34 -8.68 -2.82
C GLY A 243 7.24 -7.62 -2.19
N ILE A 244 7.24 -7.44 -0.88
CA ILE A 244 8.29 -6.69 -0.17
C ILE A 244 9.66 -7.40 -0.25
N ASP A 245 9.67 -8.67 -0.61
CA ASP A 245 10.86 -9.48 -0.89
C ASP A 245 11.76 -8.84 -1.96
N VAL A 246 11.19 -8.38 -3.07
CA VAL A 246 11.94 -7.74 -4.16
C VAL A 246 12.64 -6.46 -3.67
N VAL A 247 11.93 -5.64 -2.89
CA VAL A 247 12.50 -4.42 -2.31
C VAL A 247 13.59 -4.77 -1.31
N TRP A 248 13.38 -5.80 -0.48
CA TRP A 248 14.36 -6.23 0.50
C TRP A 248 15.63 -6.81 -0.16
N LEU A 249 15.50 -7.63 -1.20
CA LEU A 249 16.64 -8.15 -1.97
C LEU A 249 17.43 -7.02 -2.64
N GLY A 250 16.75 -6.13 -3.35
CA GLY A 250 17.38 -4.98 -4.00
C GLY A 250 18.10 -4.07 -3.00
N ALA A 251 17.45 -3.80 -1.86
CA ALA A 251 18.05 -3.00 -0.78
C ALA A 251 19.26 -3.70 -0.15
N THR A 252 19.20 -5.02 0.07
CA THR A 252 20.32 -5.80 0.61
C THR A 252 21.50 -5.79 -0.32
N ALA A 253 21.28 -6.02 -1.62
CA ALA A 253 22.32 -5.95 -2.65
C ALA A 253 22.97 -4.54 -2.70
N LEU A 254 22.13 -3.49 -2.69
CA LEU A 254 22.61 -2.11 -2.70
C LEU A 254 23.40 -1.75 -1.44
N VAL A 255 22.98 -2.19 -0.25
CA VAL A 255 23.71 -1.95 1.00
C VAL A 255 25.07 -2.66 1.00
N LEU A 256 25.12 -3.91 0.53
CA LEU A 256 26.38 -4.66 0.40
C LEU A 256 27.35 -3.97 -0.59
N LEU A 257 26.84 -3.56 -1.75
CA LEU A 257 27.59 -2.82 -2.76
C LEU A 257 28.12 -1.50 -2.22
N LEU A 258 27.30 -0.67 -1.59
CA LEU A 258 27.71 0.60 -1.01
C LEU A 258 28.72 0.43 0.12
N ALA A 259 28.62 -0.64 0.92
CA ALA A 259 29.56 -0.96 1.97
C ALA A 259 30.93 -1.37 1.40
N TRP A 260 30.94 -2.11 0.29
CA TRP A 260 32.15 -2.48 -0.43
C TRP A 260 32.81 -1.29 -1.12
N LEU A 261 32.07 -0.51 -1.92
CA LEU A 261 32.56 0.68 -2.60
C LEU A 261 33.14 1.73 -1.63
N ALA A 262 32.57 1.81 -0.43
CA ALA A 262 33.09 2.68 0.63
C ALA A 262 34.33 2.11 1.36
N GLY A 263 34.90 0.98 0.92
CA GLY A 263 36.07 0.33 1.52
C GLY A 263 35.84 -0.21 2.94
N ARG A 264 34.59 -0.51 3.30
CA ARG A 264 34.19 -0.91 4.66
C ARG A 264 33.95 -2.39 4.84
N GLN A 265 33.93 -3.09 3.73
CA GLN A 265 33.93 -4.53 3.65
C GLN A 265 34.98 -4.96 2.63
N THR A 266 35.66 -6.06 2.93
CA THR A 266 36.50 -6.73 1.94
C THR A 266 35.62 -7.46 0.93
N ALA A 267 36.15 -7.76 -0.24
CA ALA A 267 35.44 -8.55 -1.25
C ALA A 267 34.91 -9.87 -0.68
N GLY A 268 35.71 -10.59 0.15
CA GLY A 268 35.28 -11.83 0.79
C GLY A 268 34.16 -11.65 1.83
N GLN A 269 34.09 -10.50 2.52
CA GLN A 269 32.98 -10.19 3.42
C GLN A 269 31.70 -9.88 2.64
N THR A 270 31.83 -9.15 1.55
CA THR A 270 30.71 -8.82 0.65
C THR A 270 30.17 -10.06 -0.01
N LEU A 271 31.05 -10.94 -0.52
CA LEU A 271 30.65 -12.21 -1.11
C LEU A 271 29.92 -13.11 -0.10
N ARG A 272 30.45 -13.25 1.13
CA ARG A 272 29.72 -13.96 2.20
C ARG A 272 28.34 -13.35 2.47
N GLY A 273 28.25 -12.02 2.51
CA GLY A 273 26.97 -11.30 2.64
C GLY A 273 26.01 -11.63 1.49
N ALA A 274 26.51 -11.64 0.26
CA ALA A 274 25.70 -11.99 -0.90
C ALA A 274 25.20 -13.45 -0.85
N VAL A 275 26.07 -14.38 -0.48
CA VAL A 275 25.67 -15.80 -0.34
C VAL A 275 24.62 -15.97 0.75
N PHE A 276 24.83 -15.44 1.95
CA PHE A 276 23.95 -15.69 3.10
C PHE A 276 22.69 -14.83 3.15
N LEU A 277 22.71 -13.65 2.58
CA LEU A 277 21.56 -12.73 2.62
C LEU A 277 20.81 -12.64 1.28
N LEU A 278 21.36 -13.13 0.18
CA LEU A 278 20.70 -13.13 -1.13
C LEU A 278 20.55 -14.54 -1.68
N ALA A 279 21.65 -15.22 -1.99
CA ALA A 279 21.61 -16.50 -2.71
C ALA A 279 20.90 -17.61 -1.92
N LEU A 280 21.26 -17.82 -0.65
CA LEU A 280 20.63 -18.84 0.19
C LEU A 280 19.14 -18.58 0.46
N PRO A 281 18.71 -17.35 0.81
CA PRO A 281 17.29 -17.03 0.93
C PRO A 281 16.52 -17.17 -0.38
N MET A 282 17.11 -16.80 -1.53
CA MET A 282 16.49 -16.99 -2.84
C MET A 282 16.29 -18.48 -3.13
N LEU A 283 17.31 -19.29 -2.91
CA LEU A 283 17.22 -20.74 -3.07
C LEU A 283 16.13 -21.33 -2.16
N ALA A 284 16.10 -20.94 -0.88
CA ALA A 284 15.06 -21.39 0.04
C ALA A 284 13.66 -20.96 -0.42
N SER A 285 13.52 -19.75 -0.95
CA SER A 285 12.25 -19.25 -1.50
C SER A 285 11.81 -20.05 -2.73
N THR A 286 12.74 -20.31 -3.66
CA THR A 286 12.47 -21.11 -4.87
C THR A 286 12.05 -22.54 -4.53
N LEU A 287 12.68 -23.16 -3.54
CA LEU A 287 12.34 -24.52 -3.15
C LEU A 287 11.04 -24.65 -2.34
N ALA A 288 10.72 -23.63 -1.50
CA ALA A 288 9.59 -23.71 -0.59
C ALA A 288 8.33 -22.98 -1.10
N VAL A 289 8.50 -21.84 -1.76
CA VAL A 289 7.38 -20.95 -2.12
C VAL A 289 6.95 -21.11 -3.57
N ASP A 290 7.90 -21.19 -4.52
CA ASP A 290 7.57 -21.28 -5.94
C ASP A 290 6.63 -22.45 -6.27
N PRO A 291 6.82 -23.68 -5.73
CA PRO A 291 5.89 -24.76 -6.00
C PRO A 291 4.47 -24.51 -5.47
N VAL A 292 4.35 -23.77 -4.35
CA VAL A 292 3.05 -23.39 -3.77
C VAL A 292 2.41 -22.31 -4.64
N MET A 293 3.18 -21.29 -5.03
CA MET A 293 2.70 -20.21 -5.88
C MET A 293 2.30 -20.70 -7.25
N ASP A 294 3.08 -21.59 -7.86
CA ASP A 294 2.76 -22.19 -9.16
C ASP A 294 1.45 -22.99 -9.14
N ARG A 295 1.13 -23.63 -8.01
CA ARG A 295 -0.17 -24.31 -7.85
C ARG A 295 -1.31 -23.30 -7.74
N ILE A 296 -1.13 -22.23 -6.95
CA ILE A 296 -2.11 -21.16 -6.81
C ILE A 296 -2.29 -20.44 -8.15
N ASP A 297 -1.21 -20.11 -8.87
CA ASP A 297 -1.26 -19.43 -10.14
C ASP A 297 -1.87 -20.28 -11.27
N ARG A 298 -1.70 -21.60 -11.24
CA ARG A 298 -2.38 -22.53 -12.16
C ARG A 298 -3.87 -22.65 -11.89
N ALA A 299 -4.27 -22.51 -10.64
CA ALA A 299 -5.68 -22.50 -10.25
C ALA A 299 -6.39 -21.20 -10.68
N ASP A 300 -5.64 -20.11 -10.83
CA ASP A 300 -6.17 -18.82 -11.27
C ASP A 300 -6.36 -18.82 -12.81
N ARG A 301 -7.48 -19.35 -13.24
CA ARG A 301 -7.86 -19.45 -14.66
C ARG A 301 -8.03 -18.09 -15.34
N HIS A 302 -8.31 -17.05 -14.59
CA HIS A 302 -8.66 -15.73 -15.12
C HIS A 302 -7.57 -14.67 -15.03
N ARG A 303 -6.51 -14.93 -14.26
CA ARG A 303 -5.30 -14.10 -14.05
C ARG A 303 -5.51 -12.60 -14.32
N HIS A 304 -6.32 -11.95 -13.48
CA HIS A 304 -6.55 -10.51 -13.56
C HIS A 304 -5.44 -9.72 -12.85
N GLU A 305 -4.21 -10.18 -12.93
CA GLU A 305 -3.11 -9.47 -12.30
C GLU A 305 -2.94 -8.07 -12.89
N VAL A 306 -3.07 -7.08 -12.02
CA VAL A 306 -2.55 -5.76 -12.30
C VAL A 306 -1.04 -5.87 -12.29
N GLY A 307 -0.43 -5.91 -13.46
CA GLY A 307 1.02 -5.93 -13.58
C GLY A 307 1.64 -4.65 -13.04
N ALA A 308 2.97 -4.65 -12.84
CA ALA A 308 3.69 -3.46 -12.36
C ALA A 308 3.40 -2.20 -13.18
N VAL A 309 3.21 -2.32 -14.50
CA VAL A 309 2.88 -1.19 -15.39
C VAL A 309 1.48 -0.65 -15.13
N GLY A 310 0.49 -1.52 -14.86
CA GLY A 310 -0.86 -1.10 -14.47
C GLY A 310 -0.88 -0.39 -13.12
N PHE A 311 -0.13 -0.91 -12.16
CA PHE A 311 0.04 -0.25 -10.87
C PHE A 311 0.71 1.13 -11.00
N MET A 312 1.68 1.28 -11.92
CA MET A 312 2.25 2.57 -12.27
C MET A 312 1.21 3.49 -12.94
N ALA A 313 0.45 2.99 -13.91
CA ALA A 313 -0.55 3.79 -14.61
C ALA A 313 -1.60 4.36 -13.63
N ARG A 314 -2.09 3.56 -12.68
CA ARG A 314 -2.99 4.03 -11.61
C ARG A 314 -2.31 5.06 -10.72
N GLY A 315 -1.10 4.78 -10.26
CA GLY A 315 -0.35 5.67 -9.37
C GLY A 315 0.11 6.98 -10.01
N TRP A 316 0.07 7.09 -11.33
CA TRP A 316 0.36 8.31 -12.07
C TRP A 316 -0.89 8.95 -12.67
N ALA A 317 -2.08 8.58 -12.20
CA ALA A 317 -3.35 9.20 -12.55
C ALA A 317 -3.49 10.57 -11.86
N PRO A 318 -3.51 11.70 -12.60
CA PRO A 318 -3.55 13.04 -12.01
C PRO A 318 -4.86 13.31 -11.26
N GLU A 319 -5.96 12.78 -11.73
CA GLU A 319 -7.32 12.98 -11.21
C GLU A 319 -7.51 12.44 -9.79
N THR A 320 -6.77 11.41 -9.41
CA THR A 320 -6.83 10.84 -8.05
C THR A 320 -5.70 11.33 -7.16
N GLY A 321 -4.79 12.15 -7.71
CA GLY A 321 -3.59 12.57 -6.99
C GLY A 321 -2.66 11.40 -6.66
N GLY A 322 -2.65 10.37 -7.51
CA GLY A 322 -1.77 9.20 -7.39
C GLY A 322 -2.28 8.13 -6.43
N GLU A 323 -3.53 8.19 -6.02
CA GLU A 323 -4.21 7.13 -5.28
C GLU A 323 -4.90 6.14 -6.23
N TYR A 324 -5.66 5.21 -5.66
CA TYR A 324 -6.48 4.28 -6.39
C TYR A 324 -7.38 4.99 -7.41
N CYS A 325 -7.38 4.50 -8.64
CA CYS A 325 -8.20 5.00 -9.71
C CYS A 325 -9.10 3.87 -10.25
N GLY A 326 -10.37 3.89 -9.86
CA GLY A 326 -11.34 2.87 -10.25
C GLY A 326 -11.57 2.81 -11.76
N THR A 327 -11.37 3.92 -12.47
CA THR A 327 -11.48 3.95 -13.94
C THR A 327 -10.37 3.12 -14.59
N TYR A 328 -9.11 3.27 -14.17
CA TYR A 328 -8.02 2.46 -14.70
C TYR A 328 -8.10 1.00 -14.25
N GLU A 329 -8.63 0.75 -13.05
CA GLU A 329 -8.91 -0.60 -12.61
C GLU A 329 -9.94 -1.27 -13.52
N LEU A 330 -11.02 -0.58 -13.85
CA LEU A 330 -12.03 -1.09 -14.77
C LEU A 330 -11.44 -1.45 -16.14
N VAL A 331 -10.53 -0.61 -16.66
CA VAL A 331 -9.79 -0.92 -17.90
C VAL A 331 -8.95 -2.19 -17.74
N ASP A 332 -8.25 -2.32 -16.62
CA ASP A 332 -7.43 -3.51 -16.37
C ASP A 332 -8.26 -4.80 -16.37
N TYR A 333 -9.48 -4.76 -15.84
CA TYR A 333 -10.37 -5.93 -15.84
C TYR A 333 -10.97 -6.24 -17.20
N LEU A 334 -11.26 -5.21 -17.97
CA LEU A 334 -11.83 -5.36 -19.31
C LEU A 334 -10.79 -5.73 -20.36
N THR A 335 -9.52 -5.48 -20.10
CA THR A 335 -8.46 -5.70 -21.09
C THR A 335 -8.04 -7.18 -21.14
N PRO A 336 -8.01 -7.81 -22.32
CA PRO A 336 -7.50 -9.18 -22.47
C PRO A 336 -6.07 -9.32 -21.99
N ARG A 337 -5.74 -10.47 -21.42
CA ARG A 337 -4.41 -10.73 -20.85
C ARG A 337 -3.28 -10.52 -21.86
N ALA A 338 -3.48 -11.00 -23.10
CA ALA A 338 -2.47 -10.93 -24.16
C ALA A 338 -1.99 -9.50 -24.46
N VAL A 339 -2.89 -8.52 -24.38
CA VAL A 339 -2.61 -7.12 -24.72
C VAL A 339 -2.59 -6.19 -23.49
N LYS A 340 -2.88 -6.70 -22.31
CA LYS A 340 -3.00 -5.90 -21.07
C LYS A 340 -1.77 -5.02 -20.80
N LYS A 341 -0.56 -5.58 -20.92
CA LYS A 341 0.68 -4.83 -20.70
C LYS A 341 0.85 -3.68 -21.70
N SER A 342 0.46 -3.90 -22.95
CA SER A 342 0.56 -2.87 -24.00
C SER A 342 -0.44 -1.75 -23.77
N VAL A 343 -1.67 -2.05 -23.36
CA VAL A 343 -2.69 -1.05 -22.99
C VAL A 343 -2.27 -0.25 -21.78
N GLN A 344 -1.79 -0.90 -20.72
CA GLN A 344 -1.28 -0.22 -19.54
C GLN A 344 -0.09 0.69 -19.86
N ALA A 345 0.83 0.23 -20.71
CA ALA A 345 1.97 1.03 -21.16
C ALA A 345 1.52 2.23 -22.01
N ALA A 346 0.50 2.07 -22.87
CA ALA A 346 -0.07 3.15 -23.66
C ALA A 346 -0.77 4.20 -22.79
N ILE A 347 -1.50 3.79 -21.75
CA ILE A 347 -2.09 4.71 -20.75
C ILE A 347 -0.99 5.54 -20.10
N LEU A 348 0.06 4.89 -19.59
CA LEU A 348 1.18 5.57 -18.94
C LEU A 348 1.92 6.52 -19.88
N ALA A 349 2.15 6.09 -21.13
CA ALA A 349 2.75 6.92 -22.17
C ALA A 349 1.88 8.14 -22.52
N SER A 350 0.57 7.95 -22.59
CA SER A 350 -0.41 9.03 -22.81
C SER A 350 -0.35 10.08 -21.71
N GLN A 351 -0.36 9.65 -20.45
CA GLN A 351 -0.24 10.56 -19.30
C GLN A 351 1.08 11.35 -19.36
N ALA A 352 2.19 10.66 -19.62
CA ALA A 352 3.50 11.29 -19.74
C ALA A 352 3.58 12.28 -20.91
N TYR A 353 2.90 11.99 -22.02
CA TYR A 353 2.86 12.86 -23.19
C TYR A 353 1.99 14.11 -22.96
N TYR A 354 0.75 13.94 -22.49
CA TYR A 354 -0.20 15.05 -22.37
C TYR A 354 -0.01 15.89 -21.12
N ASN A 355 0.44 15.30 -20.03
CA ASN A 355 0.50 15.93 -18.71
C ASN A 355 1.89 15.97 -18.06
N PRO A 356 3.01 16.19 -18.80
CA PRO A 356 4.35 16.04 -18.21
C PRO A 356 4.63 17.01 -17.07
N ARG A 357 4.13 18.24 -17.17
CA ARG A 357 4.27 19.25 -16.09
C ARG A 357 3.45 18.88 -14.88
N VAL A 358 2.21 18.42 -15.09
CA VAL A 358 1.33 17.97 -13.99
C VAL A 358 1.95 16.80 -13.26
N LEU A 359 2.51 15.81 -13.98
CA LEU A 359 3.16 14.66 -13.36
C LEU A 359 4.33 15.06 -12.47
N LEU A 360 5.23 15.90 -12.95
CA LEU A 360 6.48 16.23 -12.24
C LEU A 360 6.31 17.37 -11.22
N ALA A 361 5.54 18.41 -11.55
CA ALA A 361 5.46 19.60 -10.72
C ALA A 361 4.29 19.57 -9.71
N SER A 362 3.23 18.81 -9.98
CA SER A 362 2.07 18.73 -9.09
C SER A 362 1.91 17.34 -8.49
N LEU A 363 1.81 16.29 -9.30
CA LEU A 363 1.48 14.95 -8.83
C LEU A 363 2.59 14.35 -7.96
N LEU A 364 3.85 14.44 -8.36
CA LEU A 364 4.96 13.90 -7.58
C LEU A 364 5.09 14.55 -6.18
N PRO A 365 5.00 15.88 -6.01
CA PRO A 365 4.91 16.51 -4.69
C PRO A 365 3.70 16.04 -3.87
N ILE A 366 2.52 15.89 -4.50
CA ILE A 366 1.32 15.38 -3.82
C ILE A 366 1.54 13.96 -3.32
N LYS A 367 2.07 13.08 -4.16
CA LYS A 367 2.40 11.70 -3.78
C LYS A 367 3.40 11.64 -2.63
N LEU A 368 4.46 12.44 -2.68
CA LEU A 368 5.43 12.57 -1.60
C LEU A 368 4.76 13.02 -0.30
N ALA A 369 3.94 14.07 -0.35
CA ALA A 369 3.23 14.56 0.82
C ALA A 369 2.31 13.48 1.40
N LYS A 370 1.47 12.86 0.57
CA LYS A 370 0.53 11.79 0.99
C LYS A 370 1.25 10.62 1.66
N TYR A 371 2.32 10.12 1.06
CA TYR A 371 3.07 8.99 1.60
C TYR A 371 3.57 9.24 3.04
N PHE A 372 4.02 10.47 3.33
CA PHE A 372 4.58 10.81 4.64
C PHE A 372 3.56 11.39 5.63
N LEU A 373 2.27 11.43 5.30
CA LEU A 373 1.19 11.77 6.24
C LEU A 373 0.90 10.66 7.28
N LEU A 374 1.78 9.67 7.39
CA LEU A 374 1.75 8.60 8.40
C LEU A 374 0.40 7.89 8.44
N GLY A 375 0.14 7.09 7.43
CA GLY A 375 -1.12 6.39 7.20
C GLY A 375 -1.53 5.39 8.27
N TYR A 376 -2.62 4.80 8.08
CA TYR A 376 -3.64 4.14 8.89
C TYR A 376 -4.64 5.07 9.58
N ALA A 377 -4.36 6.36 9.67
CA ALA A 377 -5.37 7.28 10.13
C ALA A 377 -6.54 7.37 9.14
N SER A 378 -6.25 7.32 7.83
CA SER A 378 -7.31 7.33 6.80
C SER A 378 -8.24 6.13 6.90
N GLY A 379 -7.72 4.91 7.05
CA GLY A 379 -8.55 3.72 7.22
C GLY A 379 -9.40 3.76 8.48
N ALA A 380 -8.84 4.24 9.61
CA ALA A 380 -9.60 4.42 10.84
C ALA A 380 -10.67 5.51 10.70
N GLU A 381 -10.37 6.61 10.02
CA GLU A 381 -11.32 7.68 9.75
C GLU A 381 -12.47 7.21 8.85
N GLU A 382 -12.17 6.44 7.82
CA GLU A 382 -13.17 5.82 6.95
C GLU A 382 -14.06 4.86 7.71
N MET A 383 -13.49 4.03 8.59
CA MET A 383 -14.25 3.13 9.46
C MET A 383 -15.16 3.89 10.42
N LEU A 384 -14.68 4.96 11.05
CA LEU A 384 -15.48 5.80 11.94
C LEU A 384 -16.62 6.48 11.20
N ALA A 385 -16.37 7.00 10.00
CA ALA A 385 -17.37 7.60 9.15
C ALA A 385 -18.44 6.57 8.73
N HIS A 386 -18.00 5.40 8.26
CA HIS A 386 -18.89 4.34 7.80
C HIS A 386 -19.84 3.83 8.92
N ASN A 387 -19.36 3.80 10.15
CA ASN A 387 -20.16 3.40 11.32
C ASN A 387 -20.91 4.59 12.00
N GLY A 388 -21.04 5.72 11.33
CA GLY A 388 -21.80 6.88 11.81
C GLY A 388 -21.17 7.64 12.97
N ALA A 389 -19.89 7.39 13.30
CA ALA A 389 -19.18 7.97 14.43
C ALA A 389 -18.48 9.30 14.08
N GLU A 390 -19.18 10.25 13.48
CA GLU A 390 -18.61 11.51 12.98
C GLU A 390 -17.91 12.35 14.05
N ARG A 391 -18.43 12.38 15.29
CA ARG A 391 -17.79 13.09 16.42
C ARG A 391 -16.44 12.45 16.79
N ALA A 392 -16.39 11.13 16.85
CA ALA A 392 -15.16 10.39 17.12
C ALA A 392 -14.15 10.59 15.96
N ARG A 393 -14.62 10.63 14.73
CA ARG A 393 -13.81 10.96 13.54
C ARG A 393 -13.17 12.33 13.65
N ALA A 394 -13.94 13.37 14.00
CA ALA A 394 -13.41 14.74 14.15
C ALA A 394 -12.35 14.84 15.25
N LEU A 395 -12.58 14.23 16.43
CA LEU A 395 -11.61 14.15 17.51
C LEU A 395 -10.34 13.42 17.08
N ALA A 396 -10.50 12.32 16.40
CA ALA A 396 -9.44 11.48 15.88
C ALA A 396 -8.55 12.22 14.88
N GLU A 397 -9.16 13.00 14.00
CA GLU A 397 -8.45 13.84 13.03
C GLU A 397 -7.64 14.95 13.72
N GLY A 398 -8.19 15.58 14.75
CA GLY A 398 -7.46 16.55 15.58
C GLY A 398 -6.23 15.91 16.23
N ALA A 399 -6.39 14.72 16.82
CA ALA A 399 -5.30 13.97 17.45
C ALA A 399 -4.20 13.61 16.43
N ARG A 400 -4.57 13.14 15.25
CA ARG A 400 -3.63 12.87 14.14
C ARG A 400 -2.85 14.11 13.76
N THR A 401 -3.53 15.22 13.59
CA THR A 401 -2.90 16.46 13.15
C THR A 401 -1.91 16.98 14.20
N ALA A 402 -2.25 16.91 15.50
CA ALA A 402 -1.34 17.26 16.59
C ALA A 402 -0.06 16.41 16.53
N PHE A 403 -0.21 15.10 16.35
CA PHE A 403 0.90 14.18 16.22
C PHE A 403 1.81 14.49 15.02
N LEU A 404 1.23 14.73 13.85
CA LEU A 404 1.95 15.06 12.62
C LEU A 404 2.72 16.37 12.74
N LEU A 405 2.04 17.45 13.19
CA LEU A 405 2.65 18.77 13.32
C LEU A 405 3.79 18.79 14.34
N ALA A 406 3.73 17.96 15.40
CA ALA A 406 4.80 17.82 16.36
C ALA A 406 5.97 16.98 15.87
N LEU A 407 5.71 15.86 15.18
CA LEU A 407 6.75 14.89 14.85
C LEU A 407 7.42 15.13 13.50
N LEU A 408 6.71 15.62 12.48
CA LEU A 408 7.30 15.83 11.15
C LEU A 408 8.52 16.79 11.19
N PRO A 409 8.49 17.94 11.90
CA PRO A 409 9.68 18.78 12.06
C PRO A 409 10.86 18.05 12.73
N LEU A 410 10.56 17.21 13.74
CA LEU A 410 11.60 16.41 14.40
C LEU A 410 12.19 15.35 13.47
N MET A 411 11.36 14.73 12.61
CA MET A 411 11.82 13.76 11.60
C MET A 411 12.72 14.45 10.57
N ILE A 412 12.33 15.63 10.07
CA ILE A 412 13.13 16.45 9.15
C ILE A 412 14.48 16.78 9.78
N TRP A 413 14.46 17.31 10.99
CA TRP A 413 15.69 17.64 11.71
C TRP A 413 16.56 16.41 11.98
N GLY A 414 15.96 15.31 12.41
CA GLY A 414 16.65 14.05 12.63
C GLY A 414 17.29 13.47 11.37
N GLY A 415 16.59 13.54 10.25
CA GLY A 415 17.12 13.16 8.93
C GLY A 415 18.31 14.05 8.53
N TRP A 416 18.21 15.35 8.75
CA TRP A 416 19.31 16.29 8.56
C TRP A 416 20.53 15.95 9.42
N LEU A 417 20.33 15.66 10.72
CA LEU A 417 21.39 15.22 11.63
C LEU A 417 22.03 13.88 11.23
N LEU A 418 21.31 13.06 10.50
CA LEU A 418 21.77 11.74 10.05
C LEU A 418 22.66 11.83 8.80
N LEU A 419 22.45 12.83 7.92
CA LEU A 419 23.18 12.97 6.63
C LEU A 419 24.71 12.76 6.73
N PRO A 420 25.46 13.46 7.60
CA PRO A 420 26.91 13.31 7.68
C PRO A 420 27.36 11.95 8.24
N ARG A 421 26.41 11.13 8.67
CA ARG A 421 26.64 9.87 9.39
C ARG A 421 26.14 8.65 8.65
N LEU A 422 25.57 8.83 7.48
CA LEU A 422 25.13 7.73 6.61
C LEU A 422 26.25 6.76 6.27
N ARG A 423 27.49 7.23 6.40
CA ARG A 423 28.68 6.43 6.14
C ARG A 423 28.83 5.17 7.02
N ARG A 424 28.10 4.96 8.11
CA ARG A 424 28.17 3.73 8.92
C ARG A 424 27.27 2.64 8.35
N ASN A 425 27.84 1.43 8.08
CA ASN A 425 27.11 0.32 7.45
C ASN A 425 25.76 -0.01 8.10
N ARG A 426 25.67 -0.02 9.44
CA ARG A 426 24.41 -0.26 10.15
C ARG A 426 23.33 0.78 9.88
N ARG A 427 23.73 2.02 9.60
CA ARG A 427 22.77 3.07 9.26
C ARG A 427 22.31 2.93 7.83
N LEU A 428 23.23 2.58 6.92
CA LEU A 428 22.88 2.24 5.54
C LEU A 428 21.90 1.06 5.51
N ALA A 429 22.13 0.04 6.35
CA ALA A 429 21.26 -1.13 6.47
C ALA A 429 19.81 -0.82 6.86
N VAL A 430 19.54 0.34 7.45
CA VAL A 430 18.18 0.78 7.80
C VAL A 430 17.67 1.83 6.82
N VAL A 431 18.52 2.81 6.46
CA VAL A 431 18.10 3.94 5.62
C VAL A 431 17.82 3.51 4.17
N VAL A 432 18.66 2.64 3.60
CA VAL A 432 18.54 2.25 2.18
C VAL A 432 17.25 1.48 1.92
N PRO A 433 16.91 0.42 2.70
CA PRO A 433 15.64 -0.28 2.50
C PRO A 433 14.41 0.61 2.68
N CYS A 434 14.41 1.49 3.69
CA CYS A 434 13.29 2.40 3.93
C CYS A 434 13.15 3.43 2.80
N ALA A 435 14.26 3.97 2.30
CA ALA A 435 14.25 4.91 1.19
C ALA A 435 13.83 4.24 -0.13
N LEU A 436 14.30 3.02 -0.37
CA LEU A 436 13.94 2.26 -1.57
C LEU A 436 12.44 1.89 -1.55
N LEU A 437 11.93 1.42 -0.42
CA LEU A 437 10.51 1.10 -0.29
C LEU A 437 9.62 2.33 -0.48
N ALA A 438 9.98 3.46 0.14
CA ALA A 438 9.26 4.72 -0.07
C ALA A 438 9.31 5.17 -1.54
N ALA A 439 10.47 5.07 -2.18
CA ALA A 439 10.63 5.39 -3.60
C ALA A 439 9.78 4.46 -4.49
N THR A 440 9.71 3.18 -4.17
CA THR A 440 8.89 2.21 -4.91
C THR A 440 7.41 2.63 -4.89
N TYR A 441 6.83 2.92 -3.74
CA TYR A 441 5.44 3.34 -3.66
C TYR A 441 5.18 4.72 -4.30
N VAL A 442 6.09 5.68 -4.11
CA VAL A 442 5.89 7.04 -4.64
C VAL A 442 6.14 7.11 -6.14
N LEU A 443 7.15 6.41 -6.65
CA LEU A 443 7.57 6.50 -8.05
C LEU A 443 6.96 5.42 -8.95
N LEU A 444 6.71 4.21 -8.41
CA LEU A 444 6.31 3.06 -9.21
C LEU A 444 4.87 2.60 -8.95
N GLY A 445 4.12 3.22 -8.05
CA GLY A 445 2.80 2.71 -7.74
C GLY A 445 1.81 3.74 -7.25
N GLU A 446 0.68 3.26 -6.83
CA GLU A 446 -0.31 4.03 -6.06
C GLU A 446 0.33 4.51 -4.75
N THR A 447 -0.05 5.72 -4.33
CA THR A 447 0.47 6.31 -3.11
C THR A 447 -0.66 6.60 -2.15
N SER A 448 -0.81 5.75 -1.15
CA SER A 448 -1.71 5.98 -0.01
C SER A 448 -0.90 6.24 1.26
N PRO A 449 -1.38 7.05 2.19
CA PRO A 449 -0.74 7.21 3.50
C PRO A 449 -0.48 5.90 4.22
N ARG A 450 -1.34 4.88 4.07
CA ARG A 450 -1.21 3.55 4.68
C ARG A 450 0.09 2.83 4.30
N TYR A 451 0.63 3.06 3.11
CA TYR A 451 1.87 2.42 2.66
C TYR A 451 3.11 2.92 3.39
N SER A 452 3.05 4.06 4.08
CA SER A 452 4.14 4.52 4.94
C SER A 452 4.32 3.68 6.20
N TYR A 453 3.35 2.83 6.56
CA TYR A 453 3.37 1.99 7.77
C TYR A 453 4.66 1.19 7.92
N TYR A 454 5.17 0.62 6.84
CA TYR A 454 6.41 -0.15 6.84
C TYR A 454 7.64 0.66 7.25
N VAL A 455 7.69 1.95 6.90
CA VAL A 455 8.82 2.83 7.20
C VAL A 455 8.62 3.69 8.45
N GLN A 456 7.42 3.73 9.02
CA GLN A 456 7.11 4.53 10.22
C GLN A 456 8.08 4.31 11.39
N PRO A 457 8.48 3.07 11.75
CA PRO A 457 9.44 2.88 12.83
C PRO A 457 10.77 3.59 12.59
N PHE A 458 11.24 3.63 11.34
CA PHE A 458 12.43 4.38 10.96
C PHE A 458 12.19 5.90 11.06
N LEU A 459 11.02 6.40 10.63
CA LEU A 459 10.68 7.82 10.77
C LEU A 459 10.66 8.25 12.23
N PHE A 460 10.16 7.39 13.14
CA PHE A 460 10.22 7.65 14.58
C PHE A 460 11.66 7.62 15.12
N MET A 461 12.55 6.80 14.56
CA MET A 461 13.98 6.88 14.89
C MET A 461 14.56 8.23 14.48
N LEU A 462 14.17 8.78 13.33
CA LEU A 462 14.58 10.13 12.92
C LEU A 462 14.05 11.18 13.89
N ALA A 463 12.77 11.15 14.26
CA ALA A 463 12.19 12.08 15.22
C ALA A 463 12.89 12.02 16.61
N ALA A 464 13.34 10.85 17.01
CA ALA A 464 14.04 10.64 18.26
C ALA A 464 15.47 11.23 18.29
N LEU A 465 16.14 11.35 17.15
CA LEU A 465 17.54 11.81 17.07
C LEU A 465 17.77 13.22 17.65
N PRO A 466 16.99 14.26 17.32
CA PRO A 466 17.18 15.59 17.86
C PRO A 466 17.04 15.65 19.39
N ILE A 467 16.07 14.90 19.92
CA ILE A 467 15.76 14.88 21.35
C ILE A 467 16.85 14.11 22.13
N ALA A 468 17.28 12.98 21.58
CA ALA A 468 18.27 12.11 22.23
C ALA A 468 19.70 12.65 22.19
N THR A 469 20.00 13.61 21.29
CA THR A 469 21.34 14.14 21.04
C THR A 469 21.64 15.33 21.94
N LYS A 470 22.80 15.34 22.63
CA LYS A 470 23.23 16.47 23.46
C LYS A 470 23.34 17.77 22.62
N PRO A 471 22.97 18.96 23.19
CA PRO A 471 22.91 20.22 22.43
C PRO A 471 24.19 20.58 21.67
N ARG A 472 25.38 20.44 22.33
CA ARG A 472 26.69 20.71 21.70
C ARG A 472 26.92 19.83 20.47
N ARG A 473 26.68 18.52 20.57
CA ARG A 473 26.80 17.57 19.43
C ARG A 473 25.76 17.87 18.35
N ARG A 474 24.57 18.26 18.73
CA ARG A 474 23.48 18.61 17.82
C ARG A 474 23.86 19.78 16.92
N ARG A 475 24.43 20.87 17.48
CA ARG A 475 24.94 22.02 16.70
C ARG A 475 26.05 21.60 15.71
N GLN A 476 27.03 20.83 16.18
CA GLN A 476 28.11 20.35 15.31
C GLN A 476 27.57 19.52 14.15
N TRP A 477 26.58 18.66 14.40
CA TRP A 477 26.02 17.80 13.40
C TRP A 477 25.15 18.55 12.39
N THR A 478 24.40 19.54 12.84
CA THR A 478 23.63 20.40 11.93
C THR A 478 24.57 21.15 10.99
N ARG A 479 25.66 21.74 11.50
CA ARG A 479 26.67 22.41 10.66
C ARG A 479 27.35 21.44 9.68
N ALA A 480 27.73 20.26 10.15
CA ALA A 480 28.35 19.24 9.31
C ALA A 480 27.42 18.69 8.20
N ALA A 481 26.11 18.83 8.34
CA ALA A 481 25.13 18.40 7.35
C ALA A 481 24.89 19.41 6.23
N VAL A 482 25.34 20.66 6.36
CA VAL A 482 25.09 21.73 5.36
C VAL A 482 25.67 21.35 3.99
N ARG A 483 26.98 21.02 3.92
CA ARG A 483 27.62 20.64 2.65
C ARG A 483 26.99 19.40 1.99
N PRO A 484 26.86 18.23 2.71
CA PRO A 484 26.21 17.08 2.10
C PRO A 484 24.73 17.34 1.79
N GLY A 485 24.04 18.20 2.55
CA GLY A 485 22.67 18.60 2.26
C GLY A 485 22.56 19.41 0.96
N LEU A 486 23.43 20.40 0.77
CA LEU A 486 23.49 21.18 -0.47
C LEU A 486 23.86 20.31 -1.68
N ALA A 487 24.92 19.47 -1.56
CA ALA A 487 25.33 18.58 -2.64
C ALA A 487 24.22 17.63 -3.06
N ALA A 488 23.50 17.10 -2.10
CA ALA A 488 22.45 16.18 -2.38
C ALA A 488 21.15 16.89 -2.83
N GLY A 489 20.87 18.14 -2.41
CA GLY A 489 19.85 19.01 -2.98
C GLY A 489 20.11 19.31 -4.46
N ALA A 490 21.36 19.65 -4.78
CA ALA A 490 21.81 19.82 -6.16
C ALA A 490 21.67 18.53 -6.98
N ALA A 491 22.03 17.37 -6.41
CA ALA A 491 21.85 16.07 -7.08
C ALA A 491 20.36 15.75 -7.34
N LEU A 492 19.47 15.99 -6.39
CA LEU A 492 18.02 15.83 -6.60
C LEU A 492 17.48 16.78 -7.67
N GLY A 493 17.89 18.05 -7.61
CA GLY A 493 17.54 19.03 -8.64
C GLY A 493 18.05 18.61 -10.01
N GLY A 494 19.28 18.07 -10.06
CA GLY A 494 19.87 17.50 -11.28
C GLY A 494 19.11 16.29 -11.81
N VAL A 495 18.72 15.36 -10.93
CA VAL A 495 17.90 14.19 -11.31
C VAL A 495 16.51 14.64 -11.79
N TRP A 496 15.89 15.59 -11.11
CA TRP A 496 14.61 16.13 -11.52
C TRP A 496 14.70 16.84 -12.88
N LEU A 497 15.73 17.67 -13.08
CA LEU A 497 15.98 18.34 -14.36
C LEU A 497 16.27 17.32 -15.48
N ALA A 498 17.07 16.29 -15.20
CA ALA A 498 17.35 15.21 -16.14
C ALA A 498 16.07 14.44 -16.51
N ALA A 499 15.21 14.13 -15.53
CA ALA A 499 13.92 13.48 -15.76
C ALA A 499 12.99 14.37 -16.61
N ALA A 500 12.93 15.67 -16.32
CA ALA A 500 12.13 16.62 -17.09
C ALA A 500 12.67 16.76 -18.52
N THR A 501 13.99 16.80 -18.71
CA THR A 501 14.65 16.86 -20.01
C THR A 501 14.42 15.56 -20.79
N ALA A 502 14.62 14.40 -20.16
CA ALA A 502 14.37 13.09 -20.79
C ALA A 502 12.91 12.96 -21.24
N LEU A 503 11.96 13.40 -20.41
CA LEU A 503 10.55 13.41 -20.75
C LEU A 503 10.24 14.36 -21.93
N ALA A 504 10.87 15.54 -21.96
CA ALA A 504 10.73 16.49 -23.06
C ALA A 504 11.28 15.93 -24.37
N VAL A 505 12.45 15.27 -24.33
CA VAL A 505 13.06 14.59 -25.49
C VAL A 505 12.23 13.40 -25.95
N ALA A 506 11.71 12.61 -25.02
CA ALA A 506 10.89 11.43 -25.32
C ALA A 506 9.47 11.80 -25.82
N ARG A 507 9.01 13.03 -25.58
CA ARG A 507 7.64 13.47 -25.88
C ARG A 507 7.15 13.16 -27.30
N PRO A 508 7.92 13.36 -28.37
CA PRO A 508 7.49 13.01 -29.74
C PRO A 508 7.29 11.50 -29.94
N ALA A 509 8.13 10.68 -29.30
CA ALA A 509 7.99 9.22 -29.35
C ALA A 509 6.79 8.75 -28.51
N LEU A 510 6.59 9.34 -27.34
CA LEU A 510 5.42 9.08 -26.49
C LEU A 510 4.12 9.49 -27.20
N GLY A 511 4.11 10.62 -27.93
CA GLY A 511 2.96 11.07 -28.69
C GLY A 511 2.58 10.10 -29.83
N ARG A 512 3.56 9.47 -30.44
CA ARG A 512 3.33 8.41 -31.43
C ARG A 512 2.86 7.09 -30.81
N ALA A 513 3.32 6.80 -29.59
CA ALA A 513 2.93 5.62 -28.85
C ALA A 513 1.63 5.80 -28.05
N ALA A 514 1.25 7.06 -27.76
CA ALA A 514 0.02 7.36 -27.06
C ALA A 514 -1.18 7.05 -27.96
N LEU A 515 -2.21 6.48 -27.36
CA LEU A 515 -3.50 6.27 -28.03
C LEU A 515 -4.18 7.63 -28.18
N SER A 516 -4.55 8.01 -29.42
CA SER A 516 -5.11 9.33 -29.72
C SER A 516 -6.33 9.65 -28.85
N ASP A 517 -7.12 8.64 -28.55
CA ASP A 517 -8.40 8.78 -27.84
C ASP A 517 -8.26 8.64 -26.33
N LEU A 518 -7.11 8.18 -25.83
CA LEU A 518 -6.80 8.22 -24.39
C LEU A 518 -6.69 9.64 -23.83
N ARG A 519 -6.62 10.65 -24.67
CA ARG A 519 -6.66 12.07 -24.29
C ARG A 519 -7.92 12.46 -23.52
N ALA A 520 -9.04 11.91 -23.96
CA ALA A 520 -10.35 12.16 -23.35
C ALA A 520 -10.63 11.23 -22.15
N TRP A 521 -9.80 10.26 -21.93
CA TRP A 521 -9.81 9.42 -20.78
C TRP A 521 -9.14 10.18 -19.60
N PRO A 522 -9.64 10.19 -18.43
CA PRO A 522 -10.81 9.66 -17.77
C PRO A 522 -11.99 10.65 -17.68
N ALA A 523 -11.93 11.77 -18.39
CA ALA A 523 -12.86 12.88 -18.22
C ALA A 523 -14.27 12.61 -18.77
N ALA A 524 -14.41 11.65 -19.67
CA ALA A 524 -15.68 11.35 -20.30
C ALA A 524 -16.17 9.95 -19.91
N ALA A 525 -17.00 9.86 -18.90
CA ALA A 525 -17.83 8.68 -18.69
C ALA A 525 -18.57 8.35 -19.99
N GLY A 526 -18.38 7.13 -20.52
CA GLY A 526 -18.97 6.70 -21.79
C GLY A 526 -18.12 6.93 -23.04
N ALA A 527 -16.89 7.47 -22.92
CA ALA A 527 -15.99 7.58 -24.05
C ALA A 527 -15.52 6.21 -24.54
N ALA A 528 -15.52 6.01 -25.84
CA ALA A 528 -14.88 4.86 -26.47
C ALA A 528 -13.37 4.97 -26.32
N LEU A 529 -12.72 3.88 -25.97
CA LEU A 529 -11.28 3.74 -25.96
C LEU A 529 -10.89 3.06 -27.28
N ASP A 530 -10.53 3.87 -28.28
CA ASP A 530 -9.96 3.32 -29.50
C ASP A 530 -8.54 2.86 -29.24
N VAL A 531 -8.34 1.57 -29.32
CA VAL A 531 -7.04 0.93 -29.17
C VAL A 531 -6.32 0.95 -30.50
N PRO A 532 -5.01 1.27 -30.59
CA PRO A 532 -4.30 1.26 -31.86
C PRO A 532 -4.47 -0.06 -32.61
N ALA A 533 -4.37 -0.02 -33.93
CA ALA A 533 -4.49 -1.21 -34.79
C ALA A 533 -3.56 -2.36 -34.38
N THR A 534 -2.42 -2.06 -33.76
CA THR A 534 -1.48 -3.04 -33.17
C THR A 534 -2.04 -3.80 -31.97
N LEU A 535 -3.12 -3.28 -31.36
CA LEU A 535 -3.79 -3.86 -30.20
C LEU A 535 -5.19 -4.37 -30.54
N ALA A 536 -5.63 -4.22 -31.81
CA ALA A 536 -6.84 -4.88 -32.29
C ALA A 536 -6.71 -6.41 -32.04
N PRO A 537 -7.75 -7.08 -31.66
CA PRO A 537 -9.15 -6.93 -32.03
C PRO A 537 -10.12 -6.65 -30.86
N PHE A 538 -9.91 -5.69 -30.03
CA PHE A 538 -10.90 -5.40 -29.00
C PHE A 538 -11.17 -3.90 -28.85
N GLU A 539 -12.35 -3.58 -28.35
CA GLU A 539 -12.78 -2.23 -27.99
C GLU A 539 -13.24 -2.22 -26.53
N ILE A 540 -12.84 -1.21 -25.77
CA ILE A 540 -13.28 -1.00 -24.39
C ILE A 540 -14.16 0.24 -24.36
N ARG A 541 -15.34 0.12 -23.75
CA ARG A 541 -16.25 1.24 -23.51
C ARG A 541 -16.63 1.34 -22.06
N LEU A 542 -16.66 2.56 -21.53
CA LEU A 542 -17.20 2.85 -20.22
C LEU A 542 -18.61 3.42 -20.37
N VAL A 543 -19.50 2.92 -19.52
CA VAL A 543 -20.86 3.46 -19.40
C VAL A 543 -20.80 4.63 -18.41
N PRO A 544 -21.57 5.72 -18.62
CA PRO A 544 -21.69 6.79 -17.66
C PRO A 544 -22.07 6.26 -16.27
N GLN A 545 -21.47 6.84 -15.22
CA GLN A 545 -21.73 6.41 -13.85
C GLN A 545 -23.22 6.49 -13.55
N ILE A 546 -23.77 5.38 -13.08
CA ILE A 546 -25.19 5.28 -12.75
C ILE A 546 -25.40 5.82 -11.35
N ALA A 547 -26.32 6.78 -11.21
CA ALA A 547 -26.61 7.44 -9.95
C ALA A 547 -27.17 6.45 -8.90
N SER A 548 -26.93 6.75 -7.62
CA SER A 548 -27.55 6.03 -6.51
C SER A 548 -29.10 6.16 -6.54
N GLY A 549 -29.81 5.16 -6.03
CA GLY A 549 -31.26 5.21 -5.88
C GLY A 549 -32.08 4.53 -6.98
N GLY A 550 -31.44 3.85 -7.95
CA GLY A 550 -32.11 3.12 -9.00
C GLY A 550 -32.20 1.61 -8.76
N THR A 551 -33.19 0.97 -9.39
CA THR A 551 -33.31 -0.49 -9.46
C THR A 551 -33.08 -1.03 -10.86
N ALA A 552 -33.03 -0.18 -11.88
CA ALA A 552 -32.79 -0.56 -13.27
C ALA A 552 -31.91 0.46 -13.97
N TRP A 553 -31.03 -0.02 -14.82
CA TRP A 553 -30.06 0.78 -15.58
C TRP A 553 -29.99 0.29 -17.04
N GLY A 554 -29.87 1.22 -17.93
CA GLY A 554 -29.81 0.96 -19.36
C GLY A 554 -31.06 1.47 -20.09
N PRO A 555 -31.21 1.19 -21.38
CA PRO A 555 -30.41 0.22 -22.14
C PRO A 555 -29.00 0.73 -22.51
N VAL A 556 -28.01 -0.14 -22.33
CA VAL A 556 -26.67 0.06 -22.88
C VAL A 556 -26.65 -0.47 -24.30
N GLN A 557 -26.47 0.40 -25.26
CA GLN A 557 -26.34 0.00 -26.67
C GLN A 557 -24.96 -0.59 -26.92
N VAL A 558 -24.87 -1.83 -27.28
CA VAL A 558 -23.64 -2.45 -27.79
C VAL A 558 -23.67 -2.37 -29.31
N PRO A 559 -22.79 -1.57 -29.94
CA PRO A 559 -22.83 -1.40 -31.38
C PRO A 559 -22.56 -2.73 -32.09
N ALA A 560 -23.19 -2.92 -33.25
CA ALA A 560 -22.89 -4.03 -34.17
C ALA A 560 -21.51 -3.76 -34.78
N LEU A 561 -20.47 -4.44 -34.30
CA LEU A 561 -19.10 -4.10 -34.68
C LEU A 561 -18.54 -4.87 -35.85
N SER A 562 -19.07 -6.02 -36.22
CA SER A 562 -18.60 -6.83 -37.35
C SER A 562 -19.52 -8.05 -37.53
N PRO A 563 -19.56 -8.66 -38.72
CA PRO A 563 -20.29 -9.91 -38.96
C PRO A 563 -19.68 -11.14 -38.24
N ALA A 564 -18.47 -11.05 -37.68
CA ALA A 564 -17.85 -12.16 -36.97
C ALA A 564 -18.43 -12.33 -35.57
N PRO A 565 -18.61 -13.55 -35.07
CA PRO A 565 -19.01 -13.80 -33.69
C PRO A 565 -17.94 -13.25 -32.73
N ARG A 566 -18.38 -12.57 -31.66
CA ARG A 566 -17.51 -11.95 -30.67
C ARG A 566 -18.02 -12.22 -29.28
N THR A 567 -17.11 -12.24 -28.34
CA THR A 567 -17.43 -12.24 -26.91
C THR A 567 -17.50 -10.81 -26.40
N VAL A 568 -18.54 -10.48 -25.65
CA VAL A 568 -18.63 -9.22 -24.90
C VAL A 568 -18.48 -9.54 -23.43
N VAL A 569 -17.55 -8.86 -22.79
CA VAL A 569 -17.34 -8.96 -21.35
C VAL A 569 -17.75 -7.66 -20.70
N PHE A 570 -18.69 -7.74 -19.77
CA PHE A 570 -19.05 -6.63 -18.90
C PHE A 570 -18.36 -6.79 -17.55
N TYR A 571 -17.89 -5.68 -17.01
CA TYR A 571 -17.45 -5.61 -15.64
C TYR A 571 -18.28 -4.57 -14.88
N VAL A 572 -18.87 -5.00 -13.77
CA VAL A 572 -19.73 -4.17 -12.93
C VAL A 572 -19.09 -4.03 -11.56
N LEU A 573 -18.68 -2.82 -11.22
CA LEU A 573 -18.00 -2.49 -9.97
C LEU A 573 -18.94 -1.65 -9.09
N PRO A 574 -19.41 -2.16 -7.94
CA PRO A 574 -20.15 -1.37 -6.97
C PRO A 574 -19.19 -0.46 -6.20
N GLU A 575 -19.41 0.85 -6.28
CA GLU A 575 -18.58 1.83 -5.61
C GLU A 575 -19.09 2.13 -4.20
N GLY A 576 -18.20 2.13 -3.19
CA GLY A 576 -18.55 2.51 -1.81
C GLY A 576 -19.51 1.58 -1.08
N MET A 577 -19.74 0.36 -1.56
CA MET A 577 -20.69 -0.55 -0.97
C MET A 577 -20.19 -1.25 0.28
N PRO A 578 -21.00 -1.30 1.36
CA PRO A 578 -20.72 -2.18 2.49
C PRO A 578 -20.61 -3.64 2.06
N SER A 579 -19.62 -4.37 2.58
CA SER A 579 -19.37 -5.77 2.23
C SER A 579 -20.55 -6.70 2.47
N ALA A 580 -21.36 -6.42 3.47
CA ALA A 580 -22.58 -7.18 3.76
C ALA A 580 -23.62 -7.07 2.63
N LEU A 581 -23.75 -5.88 2.02
CA LEU A 581 -24.66 -5.67 0.89
C LEU A 581 -24.12 -6.27 -0.41
N VAL A 582 -22.80 -6.23 -0.64
CA VAL A 582 -22.18 -6.86 -1.82
C VAL A 582 -22.46 -8.36 -1.86
N ARG A 583 -22.50 -9.04 -0.70
CA ARG A 583 -22.73 -10.49 -0.62
C ARG A 583 -24.12 -10.93 -1.00
N THR A 584 -25.12 -10.10 -0.74
CA THR A 584 -26.53 -10.37 -1.01
C THR A 584 -27.00 -9.70 -2.29
N ALA A 585 -26.15 -8.88 -2.90
CA ALA A 585 -26.51 -8.13 -4.08
C ALA A 585 -26.38 -8.98 -5.34
N THR A 586 -27.47 -9.10 -6.04
CA THR A 586 -27.54 -9.74 -7.35
C THR A 586 -27.86 -8.70 -8.42
N LEU A 587 -27.33 -8.91 -9.61
CA LEU A 587 -27.61 -8.10 -10.78
C LEU A 587 -28.20 -8.98 -11.87
N GLU A 588 -29.40 -8.63 -12.32
CA GLU A 588 -30.01 -9.25 -13.48
C GLU A 588 -29.57 -8.52 -14.73
N VAL A 589 -29.05 -9.27 -15.68
CA VAL A 589 -28.65 -8.77 -17.00
C VAL A 589 -29.64 -9.31 -18.02
N ALA A 590 -30.46 -8.44 -18.56
CA ALA A 590 -31.43 -8.78 -19.60
C ALA A 590 -30.83 -8.48 -20.98
N THR A 591 -30.87 -9.47 -21.84
CA THR A 591 -30.48 -9.41 -23.26
C THR A 591 -31.61 -9.92 -24.14
N ALA A 592 -31.49 -9.77 -25.44
CA ALA A 592 -32.42 -10.38 -26.38
C ALA A 592 -32.48 -11.93 -26.29
N ALA A 593 -31.40 -12.55 -25.78
CA ALA A 593 -31.32 -14.01 -25.58
C ALA A 593 -31.90 -14.50 -24.25
N GLY A 594 -32.25 -13.60 -23.32
CA GLY A 594 -32.80 -13.92 -22.01
C GLY A 594 -32.22 -13.08 -20.87
N THR A 595 -32.57 -13.45 -19.65
CA THR A 595 -32.09 -12.79 -18.42
C THR A 595 -31.16 -13.72 -17.66
N GLN A 596 -30.00 -13.20 -17.26
CA GLN A 596 -28.99 -13.88 -16.46
C GLN A 596 -28.84 -13.16 -15.13
N THR A 597 -28.84 -13.90 -14.01
CA THR A 597 -28.60 -13.33 -12.68
C THR A 597 -27.16 -13.56 -12.25
N ASN A 598 -26.48 -12.51 -11.82
CA ASN A 598 -25.07 -12.54 -11.41
C ASN A 598 -24.92 -11.91 -10.02
N SER A 599 -24.03 -12.47 -9.20
CA SER A 599 -23.63 -11.87 -7.94
C SER A 599 -22.61 -10.75 -8.19
N LEU A 600 -22.65 -9.69 -7.40
CA LEU A 600 -21.74 -8.54 -7.55
C LEU A 600 -20.52 -8.66 -6.62
N PRO A 601 -19.37 -8.11 -7.06
CA PRO A 601 -19.06 -7.53 -8.38
C PRO A 601 -19.03 -8.63 -9.44
N ALA A 602 -19.47 -8.33 -10.64
CA ALA A 602 -19.64 -9.34 -11.67
C ALA A 602 -18.76 -9.05 -12.91
N ARG A 603 -18.11 -10.09 -13.37
CA ARG A 603 -17.58 -10.17 -14.73
C ARG A 603 -18.51 -11.06 -15.52
N ILE A 604 -19.26 -10.46 -16.40
CA ILE A 604 -20.33 -11.12 -17.16
C ILE A 604 -19.85 -11.30 -18.59
N ARG A 605 -19.73 -12.54 -19.00
CA ARG A 605 -19.37 -12.89 -20.38
C ARG A 605 -20.62 -13.28 -21.17
N LEU A 606 -20.81 -12.66 -22.31
CA LEU A 606 -21.90 -12.94 -23.22
C LEU A 606 -21.32 -13.23 -24.61
N GLU A 607 -21.82 -14.27 -25.26
CA GLU A 607 -21.50 -14.51 -26.67
C GLU A 607 -22.24 -13.49 -27.53
N TYR A 608 -21.51 -12.87 -28.44
CA TYR A 608 -22.05 -11.84 -29.31
C TYR A 608 -22.59 -12.50 -30.61
N PRO A 609 -23.92 -12.55 -30.78
CA PRO A 609 -24.49 -13.13 -31.98
C PRO A 609 -24.18 -12.28 -33.22
N PRO A 610 -24.11 -12.87 -34.43
CA PRO A 610 -23.83 -12.16 -35.67
C PRO A 610 -24.78 -10.98 -35.95
N ALA A 611 -26.02 -11.05 -35.46
CA ALA A 611 -27.02 -10.00 -35.60
C ALA A 611 -26.87 -8.81 -34.63
N GLY A 612 -25.88 -8.86 -33.73
CA GLY A 612 -25.70 -7.86 -32.69
C GLY A 612 -26.51 -8.17 -31.43
N MET A 613 -26.04 -7.66 -30.28
CA MET A 613 -26.72 -7.90 -28.98
C MET A 613 -27.89 -6.97 -28.69
N GLY A 614 -28.04 -5.92 -29.47
CA GLY A 614 -29.06 -4.90 -29.19
C GLY A 614 -28.81 -4.16 -27.87
N ALA A 615 -29.88 -3.87 -27.15
CA ALA A 615 -29.85 -3.18 -25.88
C ALA A 615 -29.71 -4.16 -24.71
N ILE A 616 -28.75 -3.90 -23.83
CA ILE A 616 -28.54 -4.65 -22.58
C ILE A 616 -29.02 -3.80 -21.41
N SER A 617 -29.84 -4.37 -20.58
CA SER A 617 -30.36 -3.72 -19.36
C SER A 617 -29.89 -4.45 -18.12
N PHE A 618 -29.63 -3.71 -17.08
CA PHE A 618 -29.23 -4.21 -15.78
C PHE A 618 -30.33 -3.91 -14.75
N ARG A 619 -30.68 -4.87 -13.92
CA ARG A 619 -31.65 -4.73 -12.84
C ARG A 619 -31.08 -5.25 -11.52
N SER A 620 -31.40 -4.57 -10.44
CA SER A 620 -31.20 -5.09 -9.08
C SER A 620 -32.55 -5.37 -8.43
N PRO A 621 -32.70 -6.48 -7.69
CA PRO A 621 -33.93 -6.76 -6.93
C PRO A 621 -34.18 -5.76 -5.80
N ALA A 622 -33.19 -4.97 -5.41
CA ALA A 622 -33.30 -3.95 -4.37
C ALA A 622 -32.84 -2.58 -4.91
N VAL A 623 -33.32 -1.50 -4.27
CA VAL A 623 -32.82 -0.13 -4.53
C VAL A 623 -31.35 -0.06 -4.24
N TRP A 624 -30.58 0.41 -5.20
CA TRP A 624 -29.13 0.48 -5.09
C TRP A 624 -28.71 1.77 -4.38
N PRO A 625 -28.12 1.69 -3.18
CA PRO A 625 -27.80 2.89 -2.40
C PRO A 625 -26.55 3.62 -2.87
N HIS A 626 -25.74 2.99 -3.73
CA HIS A 626 -24.46 3.51 -4.19
C HIS A 626 -24.35 3.52 -5.72
N PRO A 627 -23.50 4.35 -6.30
CA PRO A 627 -23.29 4.36 -7.74
C PRO A 627 -22.62 3.06 -8.23
N LEU A 628 -22.99 2.61 -9.42
CA LEU A 628 -22.34 1.50 -10.12
C LEU A 628 -21.46 2.04 -11.24
N ARG A 629 -20.26 1.49 -11.38
CA ARG A 629 -19.44 1.65 -12.57
C ARG A 629 -19.58 0.43 -13.45
N ILE A 630 -19.92 0.64 -14.70
CA ILE A 630 -20.06 -0.41 -15.70
C ILE A 630 -19.14 -0.09 -16.85
N GLY A 631 -18.38 -1.09 -17.27
CA GLY A 631 -17.63 -1.05 -18.52
C GLY A 631 -17.81 -2.36 -19.27
N TYR A 632 -17.58 -2.35 -20.56
CA TYR A 632 -17.56 -3.56 -21.36
C TYR A 632 -16.43 -3.55 -22.38
N ALA A 633 -16.00 -4.73 -22.76
CA ALA A 633 -15.04 -4.94 -23.83
C ALA A 633 -15.61 -5.98 -24.82
N THR A 634 -15.30 -5.82 -26.09
CA THR A 634 -15.67 -6.75 -27.15
C THR A 634 -14.42 -7.42 -27.70
N TYR A 635 -14.46 -8.74 -27.87
CA TYR A 635 -13.34 -9.53 -28.39
C TYR A 635 -13.73 -10.26 -29.67
N GLU A 636 -12.79 -10.38 -30.62
CA GLU A 636 -12.95 -11.19 -31.82
C GLU A 636 -12.57 -12.67 -31.62
N TYR A 637 -11.93 -12.98 -30.50
CA TYR A 637 -11.41 -14.30 -30.17
C TYR A 637 -11.84 -14.75 -28.77
N ASP A 638 -11.71 -16.02 -28.49
CA ASP A 638 -11.90 -16.52 -27.15
C ASP A 638 -10.69 -16.15 -26.27
N GLU A 639 -10.92 -15.38 -25.22
CA GLU A 639 -9.89 -14.96 -24.28
C GLU A 639 -9.17 -16.15 -23.63
N ASN A 640 -9.82 -17.32 -23.54
CA ASN A 640 -9.24 -18.53 -22.95
C ASN A 640 -8.32 -19.31 -23.90
N THR A 641 -8.35 -19.01 -25.20
CA THR A 641 -7.53 -19.71 -26.22
C THR A 641 -6.20 -19.02 -26.51
N THR A 642 -5.97 -17.82 -25.95
CA THR A 642 -4.72 -17.07 -26.09
C THR A 642 -3.82 -17.30 -24.87
N GLU A 643 -3.37 -18.54 -24.64
CA GLU A 643 -2.25 -18.83 -23.71
C GLU A 643 -0.88 -18.60 -24.38
#